data_512321a1ff94259d078f8e8f2646b931
#
_entry.id   512321a1ff94259d078f8e8f2646b931
#
_cell.length_a   1.000
_cell.length_b   1.000
_cell.length_c   1.000
_cell.angle_alpha   90.00
_cell.angle_beta   90.00
_cell.angle_gamma   90.00
#
_symmetry.space_group_name_H-M   'P 1'
#
loop_
_entity.id
_entity.type
_entity.pdbx_description
1 polymer ?
#
loop_
_entity_poly.entity_id
_entity_poly.type
_entity_poly.pdbx_seq_one_letter_code
_entity_poly.pdbx_strand_id
1 'polypeptide(L)'
;MPQGVTYYPGNPELTFWCPNVNIFRDPRWGRGQETCGEDPYLNAVLGVQTVLGMQGNNDKYFKTHACAKHYAVHSGPEPLRHSMNVEPTNRDLWETYLPAFKALVKKGNVREVMCAYQRFEGKPCCTSDRLLIDILRNKWGYDAIVLTDCDAINNFYNKGQHETHDGPLSASVDAVLNGTDLECGKVFMSLAEGLKKGLIKETDLDKHLRYTLMGRFELGMFDPAEMLPWATIPASNISSEEHDQLATQAARESMVLLENKGGVLPLSKSIKTLAVIGPNADDIELLNGNYGGTPTDNHKHSLLEGIKNAVPGAKIIYQKACELNDEYTTIHHLQDFNGGKGVLVEFWNSETSPFEGETPAPVKSGYYNELNFSTFGAWGFAEGVSNDNICVRISGKYIATFTGEMKYTLMSDNGYVLKVNGQVVEENKGGGRRGFGFGRRGGADYKSFNVEQGKEYDVVIEYRRGKGQFAMLRGDICERKLVDFTQLASEVKNADAIIIIGGISARMEGEGGDKQTIELPKVQQMLVQAMHATGRPVVFVNCSGSAIAFGSVEGQYDALLQAWYPGQGGAKALAEVLFGDYNPGGKLPVTFYRSNNDLPDFLDYSMKNRTYRYFTGVPQYAFGYGLSYTTFSVGKGKMSAKSAKMGKSNKPYTVLTIPVTNTGTREGTETVQVYVKRLGDAGAPIKALKGFQKLTLKPGETKKAVIALDAEAFEYYDEMIDELAVKPGIYQILYGNSSLDSDLQVLGFTVK
;
A
#
# COMPACT_ATOMS: atom_id res chain seq x y z
N MET A 1 1.59 -3.04 10.01
CA MET A 1 2.52 -4.21 9.88
C MET A 1 3.93 -3.70 9.74
N PRO A 2 4.94 -4.30 10.37
CA PRO A 2 6.33 -3.85 10.16
C PRO A 2 6.70 -4.12 8.71
N GLN A 3 7.11 -3.08 8.02
CA GLN A 3 7.51 -3.13 6.63
C GLN A 3 8.98 -3.57 6.54
N GLY A 4 9.25 -4.57 5.71
CA GLY A 4 10.58 -4.89 5.20
C GLY A 4 11.59 -5.42 6.22
N VAL A 5 11.35 -6.61 6.74
CA VAL A 5 12.41 -7.39 7.36
C VAL A 5 12.88 -8.43 6.34
N THR A 6 13.96 -8.14 5.62
CA THR A 6 14.73 -9.19 4.96
C THR A 6 15.63 -9.84 6.01
N TYR A 7 15.21 -10.96 6.55
CA TYR A 7 16.05 -11.77 7.44
C TYR A 7 17.17 -12.41 6.62
N TYR A 8 18.37 -11.90 6.79
CA TYR A 8 19.59 -12.63 6.38
C TYR A 8 20.13 -13.37 7.62
N PRO A 9 20.21 -14.71 7.60
CA PRO A 9 20.80 -15.46 8.69
C PRO A 9 22.22 -14.99 8.95
N GLY A 10 22.49 -14.45 10.13
CA GLY A 10 23.82 -14.03 10.57
C GLY A 10 24.05 -12.54 10.80
N ASN A 11 23.09 -11.66 10.47
CA ASN A 11 23.20 -10.24 10.79
C ASN A 11 21.84 -9.73 11.33
N PRO A 12 21.64 -9.63 12.65
CA PRO A 12 20.39 -9.13 13.20
C PRO A 12 20.24 -7.64 12.88
N GLU A 13 19.30 -7.29 12.03
CA GLU A 13 18.89 -5.91 11.82
C GLU A 13 18.03 -5.48 13.02
N LEU A 14 18.45 -4.42 13.72
CA LEU A 14 17.74 -3.87 14.88
C LEU A 14 17.03 -2.55 14.57
N THR A 15 17.01 -2.18 13.30
CA THR A 15 16.38 -0.96 12.79
C THR A 15 15.30 -1.32 11.79
N PHE A 16 14.11 -0.78 11.97
CA PHE A 16 12.98 -1.01 11.07
C PHE A 16 12.47 0.30 10.50
N TRP A 17 12.44 0.43 9.17
CA TRP A 17 11.96 1.61 8.47
C TRP A 17 10.44 1.71 8.45
N CYS A 18 9.87 1.85 9.60
CA CYS A 18 8.45 1.91 9.92
C CYS A 18 8.24 2.75 11.20
N PRO A 19 7.11 3.51 11.33
CA PRO A 19 5.96 3.57 10.43
C PRO A 19 6.08 4.60 9.30
N ASN A 20 5.37 4.35 8.19
CA ASN A 20 5.06 5.38 7.22
C ASN A 20 3.89 6.22 7.72
N VAL A 21 4.13 7.49 8.05
CA VAL A 21 3.12 8.42 8.57
C VAL A 21 2.79 9.55 7.61
N ASN A 22 3.15 9.40 6.34
CA ASN A 22 2.70 10.31 5.30
C ASN A 22 1.17 10.27 5.16
N ILE A 23 0.58 11.38 4.77
CA ILE A 23 -0.87 11.50 4.66
C ILE A 23 -1.37 10.87 3.36
N PHE A 24 -2.33 9.98 3.43
CA PHE A 24 -3.00 9.40 2.28
C PHE A 24 -3.96 10.42 1.65
N ARG A 25 -3.41 11.50 1.07
CA ARG A 25 -4.18 12.62 0.54
C ARG A 25 -4.92 12.33 -0.76
N ASP A 26 -4.48 11.33 -1.52
CA ASP A 26 -5.03 10.98 -2.82
C ASP A 26 -5.17 9.44 -2.93
N PRO A 27 -6.37 8.91 -3.18
CA PRO A 27 -6.58 7.46 -3.24
C PRO A 27 -5.88 6.76 -4.40
N ARG A 28 -5.33 7.48 -5.37
CA ARG A 28 -4.51 6.93 -6.46
C ARG A 28 -3.11 6.55 -6.00
N TRP A 29 -2.61 7.14 -4.93
CA TRP A 29 -1.25 6.91 -4.44
C TRP A 29 -1.02 5.45 -4.03
N GLY A 30 -0.08 4.76 -4.72
CA GLY A 30 0.18 3.33 -4.54
C GLY A 30 0.70 2.96 -3.15
N ARG A 31 1.46 3.83 -2.48
CA ARG A 31 1.97 3.60 -1.12
C ARG A 31 1.01 4.06 -0.02
N GLY A 32 -0.17 4.56 -0.36
CA GLY A 32 -1.17 4.94 0.64
C GLY A 32 -1.53 3.81 1.60
N GLN A 33 -1.53 2.57 1.12
CA GLN A 33 -1.74 1.36 1.92
C GLN A 33 -0.70 1.13 3.04
N GLU A 34 0.46 1.78 2.98
CA GLU A 34 1.48 1.70 4.02
C GLU A 34 1.18 2.61 5.22
N THR A 35 0.21 3.51 5.09
CA THR A 35 -0.09 4.56 6.06
C THR A 35 -1.29 4.21 6.93
N CYS A 36 -1.54 5.01 7.98
CA CYS A 36 -2.73 4.89 8.81
C CYS A 36 -3.93 5.70 8.25
N GLY A 37 -3.86 6.19 7.03
CA GLY A 37 -4.95 6.88 6.35
C GLY A 37 -4.72 8.37 6.09
N GLU A 38 -5.82 9.10 5.93
CA GLU A 38 -5.81 10.49 5.46
C GLU A 38 -5.77 11.54 6.58
N ASP A 39 -5.99 11.14 7.83
CA ASP A 39 -6.10 12.07 8.95
C ASP A 39 -4.79 12.19 9.74
N PRO A 40 -4.27 13.43 9.98
CA PRO A 40 -3.03 13.65 10.70
C PRO A 40 -3.06 13.20 12.17
N TYR A 41 -4.20 13.34 12.86
CA TYR A 41 -4.34 12.92 14.25
C TYR A 41 -4.36 11.39 14.38
N LEU A 42 -5.09 10.71 13.49
CA LEU A 42 -5.11 9.24 13.45
C LEU A 42 -3.73 8.67 13.17
N ASN A 43 -3.03 9.22 12.16
CA ASN A 43 -1.64 8.83 11.84
C ASN A 43 -0.69 9.08 13.02
N ALA A 44 -0.85 10.20 13.73
CA ALA A 44 -0.07 10.51 14.92
C ALA A 44 -0.29 9.48 16.04
N VAL A 45 -1.55 9.19 16.38
CA VAL A 45 -1.89 8.27 17.47
C VAL A 45 -1.40 6.86 17.18
N LEU A 46 -1.73 6.32 16.01
CA LEU A 46 -1.32 4.96 15.63
C LEU A 46 0.20 4.86 15.41
N GLY A 47 0.80 5.88 14.79
CA GLY A 47 2.24 5.93 14.58
C GLY A 47 3.02 5.96 15.89
N VAL A 48 2.58 6.75 16.88
CA VAL A 48 3.22 6.77 18.21
C VAL A 48 3.14 5.40 18.89
N GLN A 49 1.99 4.72 18.84
CA GLN A 49 1.84 3.39 19.43
C GLN A 49 2.72 2.35 18.71
N THR A 50 2.86 2.47 17.38
CA THR A 50 3.77 1.62 16.61
C THR A 50 5.21 1.81 17.05
N VAL A 51 5.67 3.07 17.16
CA VAL A 51 7.03 3.38 17.63
C VAL A 51 7.28 2.82 19.03
N LEU A 52 6.38 3.09 19.97
CA LEU A 52 6.52 2.60 21.36
C LEU A 52 6.56 1.07 21.42
N GLY A 53 5.70 0.38 20.67
CA GLY A 53 5.68 -1.08 20.60
C GLY A 53 6.95 -1.69 20.00
N MET A 54 7.51 -1.05 18.96
CA MET A 54 8.74 -1.49 18.32
C MET A 54 9.97 -1.23 19.19
N GLN A 55 10.07 -0.05 19.79
CA GLN A 55 11.21 0.37 20.59
C GLN A 55 11.24 -0.28 21.99
N GLY A 56 10.08 -0.77 22.46
CA GLY A 56 9.95 -1.41 23.76
C GLY A 56 9.94 -0.40 24.92
N ASN A 57 9.97 -0.93 26.15
CA ASN A 57 9.78 -0.17 27.38
C ASN A 57 10.92 -0.34 28.40
N ASN A 58 12.12 -0.70 27.96
CA ASN A 58 13.27 -0.81 28.85
C ASN A 58 13.94 0.56 29.04
N ASP A 59 14.34 0.89 30.25
CA ASP A 59 14.89 2.20 30.59
C ASP A 59 16.30 2.43 30.03
N LYS A 60 17.04 1.38 29.69
CA LYS A 60 18.44 1.47 29.23
C LYS A 60 18.58 1.18 27.73
N TYR A 61 17.87 0.16 27.23
CA TYR A 61 18.04 -0.31 25.85
C TYR A 61 16.74 -0.27 25.09
N PHE A 62 16.80 0.19 23.86
CA PHE A 62 15.70 -0.03 22.92
C PHE A 62 15.71 -1.47 22.41
N LYS A 63 14.52 -2.04 22.22
CA LYS A 63 14.35 -3.36 21.61
C LYS A 63 14.76 -3.35 20.14
N THR A 64 14.31 -2.36 19.43
CA THR A 64 14.66 -2.02 18.05
C THR A 64 14.53 -0.51 17.86
N HIS A 65 15.09 0.05 16.82
CA HIS A 65 14.74 1.39 16.40
C HIS A 65 13.57 1.37 15.41
N ALA A 66 12.63 2.28 15.60
CA ALA A 66 11.62 2.64 14.63
C ALA A 66 12.08 3.85 13.82
N CYS A 67 11.61 3.98 12.58
CA CYS A 67 11.95 5.06 11.68
C CYS A 67 10.70 5.75 11.15
N ALA A 68 10.53 7.03 11.47
CA ALA A 68 9.46 7.86 10.91
C ALA A 68 9.75 8.20 9.45
N LYS A 69 8.89 7.79 8.51
CA LYS A 69 9.11 8.01 7.09
C LYS A 69 7.86 8.49 6.35
N HIS A 70 8.03 9.15 5.24
CA HIS A 70 9.23 9.76 4.65
C HIS A 70 9.14 11.27 4.91
N TYR A 71 10.12 11.83 5.58
CA TYR A 71 10.11 13.23 6.04
C TYR A 71 10.64 14.18 4.95
N ALA A 72 9.81 15.05 4.39
CA ALA A 72 8.41 15.22 4.63
C ALA A 72 7.66 15.45 3.29
N VAL A 73 6.31 15.54 3.39
CA VAL A 73 5.46 15.89 2.25
C VAL A 73 5.56 14.89 1.09
N HIS A 74 5.64 13.59 1.40
CA HIS A 74 5.68 12.50 0.41
C HIS A 74 4.34 11.79 0.35
N SER A 75 3.57 12.00 -0.73
CA SER A 75 2.23 11.42 -0.90
C SER A 75 1.87 11.20 -2.38
N GLY A 76 2.82 10.72 -3.18
CA GLY A 76 2.71 10.47 -4.62
C GLY A 76 2.69 11.76 -5.46
N PRO A 77 2.72 11.63 -6.76
CA PRO A 77 2.73 10.38 -7.54
C PRO A 77 4.10 9.67 -7.51
N GLU A 78 4.05 8.36 -7.41
CA GLU A 78 5.23 7.50 -7.30
C GLU A 78 6.21 7.60 -8.49
N PRO A 79 5.74 7.64 -9.76
CA PRO A 79 6.65 7.76 -10.90
C PRO A 79 7.52 9.02 -10.90
N LEU A 80 7.09 10.06 -10.18
CA LEU A 80 7.80 11.35 -10.12
C LEU A 80 8.56 11.57 -8.81
N ARG A 81 8.51 10.63 -7.87
CA ARG A 81 9.11 10.79 -6.54
C ARG A 81 10.60 11.15 -6.53
N HIS A 82 11.33 10.79 -7.60
CA HIS A 82 12.76 11.07 -7.76
C HIS A 82 13.07 12.41 -8.46
N SER A 83 12.07 13.16 -8.93
CA SER A 83 12.26 14.37 -9.72
C SER A 83 11.38 15.54 -9.32
N MET A 84 10.20 15.28 -8.73
CA MET A 84 9.23 16.32 -8.40
C MET A 84 9.75 17.28 -7.32
N ASN A 85 9.25 18.52 -7.38
CA ASN A 85 9.38 19.52 -6.34
C ASN A 85 8.01 19.78 -5.73
N VAL A 86 7.88 19.70 -4.40
CA VAL A 86 6.61 19.92 -3.71
C VAL A 86 6.66 21.23 -2.94
N GLU A 87 5.60 22.03 -3.10
CA GLU A 87 5.47 23.35 -2.49
C GLU A 87 4.09 23.48 -1.85
N PRO A 88 3.83 22.82 -0.70
CA PRO A 88 2.58 22.99 0.01
C PRO A 88 2.48 24.42 0.59
N THR A 89 1.27 24.90 0.84
CA THR A 89 1.13 26.10 1.66
C THR A 89 1.69 25.85 3.06
N ASN A 90 2.16 26.90 3.74
CA ASN A 90 2.62 26.75 5.13
C ASN A 90 1.52 26.19 6.04
N ARG A 91 0.27 26.57 5.82
CA ARG A 91 -0.86 26.01 6.56
C ARG A 91 -0.98 24.48 6.32
N ASP A 92 -0.95 24.04 5.07
CA ASP A 92 -1.04 22.61 4.76
C ASP A 92 0.16 21.84 5.31
N LEU A 93 1.35 22.44 5.24
CA LEU A 93 2.56 21.87 5.84
C LEU A 93 2.37 21.59 7.33
N TRP A 94 1.97 22.61 8.09
CA TRP A 94 1.87 22.55 9.55
C TRP A 94 0.60 21.84 10.05
N GLU A 95 -0.55 21.98 9.36
CA GLU A 95 -1.80 21.37 9.80
C GLU A 95 -2.06 19.96 9.25
N THR A 96 -1.31 19.54 8.21
CA THR A 96 -1.55 18.24 7.55
C THR A 96 -0.30 17.38 7.47
N TYR A 97 0.80 17.86 6.89
CA TYR A 97 1.94 17.00 6.57
C TYR A 97 2.91 16.75 7.73
N LEU A 98 3.06 17.69 8.66
CA LEU A 98 4.01 17.61 9.77
C LEU A 98 3.47 17.02 11.10
N PRO A 99 2.16 17.10 11.44
CA PRO A 99 1.70 16.75 12.80
C PRO A 99 2.03 15.32 13.23
N ALA A 100 1.93 14.34 12.34
CA ALA A 100 2.27 12.96 12.66
C ALA A 100 3.76 12.81 13.01
N PHE A 101 4.66 13.39 12.21
CA PHE A 101 6.10 13.40 12.50
C PHE A 101 6.42 14.08 13.83
N LYS A 102 5.81 15.26 14.09
CA LYS A 102 5.95 15.96 15.40
C LYS A 102 5.56 15.05 16.55
N ALA A 103 4.46 14.32 16.41
CA ALA A 103 3.99 13.40 17.45
C ALA A 103 4.95 12.22 17.66
N LEU A 104 5.47 11.62 16.60
CA LEU A 104 6.42 10.52 16.70
C LEU A 104 7.72 10.97 17.38
N VAL A 105 8.20 12.19 17.11
CA VAL A 105 9.36 12.78 17.77
C VAL A 105 9.06 13.09 19.24
N LYS A 106 7.97 13.83 19.52
CA LYS A 106 7.70 14.37 20.86
C LYS A 106 7.08 13.38 21.85
N LYS A 107 6.25 12.45 21.34
CA LYS A 107 5.48 11.50 22.17
C LYS A 107 5.95 10.06 21.99
N GLY A 108 6.46 9.71 20.81
CA GLY A 108 6.98 8.38 20.49
C GLY A 108 8.46 8.22 20.78
N ASN A 109 9.21 9.31 20.90
CA ASN A 109 10.68 9.29 21.02
C ASN A 109 11.32 8.42 19.93
N VAL A 110 10.84 8.60 18.67
CA VAL A 110 11.33 7.84 17.54
C VAL A 110 12.83 8.08 17.33
N ARG A 111 13.59 6.99 17.14
CA ARG A 111 15.06 7.07 17.09
C ARG A 111 15.65 7.29 15.69
N GLU A 112 14.80 7.14 14.65
CA GLU A 112 15.21 7.41 13.28
C GLU A 112 14.15 8.19 12.52
N VAL A 113 14.59 9.10 11.65
CA VAL A 113 13.74 9.84 10.71
C VAL A 113 14.37 9.72 9.33
N MET A 114 13.60 9.24 8.36
CA MET A 114 14.05 9.08 6.97
C MET A 114 13.58 10.24 6.13
N CYS A 115 14.52 10.98 5.52
CA CYS A 115 14.20 12.04 4.58
C CYS A 115 13.71 11.46 3.24
N ALA A 116 12.74 12.14 2.63
CA ALA A 116 12.06 11.67 1.43
C ALA A 116 12.89 11.88 0.14
N TYR A 117 12.52 11.17 -0.93
CA TYR A 117 13.22 11.27 -2.22
C TYR A 117 13.11 12.63 -2.90
N GLN A 118 11.94 13.27 -2.86
CA GLN A 118 11.65 14.46 -3.68
C GLN A 118 12.32 15.73 -3.14
N ARG A 119 12.20 16.80 -3.92
CA ARG A 119 12.51 18.15 -3.46
C ARG A 119 11.34 18.76 -2.68
N PHE A 120 11.67 19.59 -1.72
CA PHE A 120 10.76 20.42 -0.96
C PHE A 120 11.22 21.88 -1.08
N GLU A 121 10.36 22.76 -1.58
CA GLU A 121 10.68 24.17 -1.81
C GLU A 121 11.99 24.38 -2.58
N GLY A 122 12.20 23.56 -3.63
CA GLY A 122 13.37 23.61 -4.50
C GLY A 122 14.60 22.84 -4.01
N LYS A 123 14.70 22.48 -2.71
CA LYS A 123 15.83 21.71 -2.15
C LYS A 123 15.46 20.22 -2.01
N PRO A 124 16.41 19.29 -2.25
CA PRO A 124 16.19 17.89 -1.87
C PRO A 124 15.83 17.77 -0.38
N CYS A 125 14.88 16.92 -0.01
CA CYS A 125 14.47 16.78 1.39
C CYS A 125 15.66 16.47 2.32
N CYS A 126 16.63 15.68 1.84
CA CYS A 126 17.81 15.31 2.61
C CYS A 126 18.89 16.44 2.72
N THR A 127 18.63 17.61 2.12
CA THR A 127 19.47 18.82 2.31
C THR A 127 18.62 20.04 2.71
N SER A 128 17.36 19.84 3.03
CA SER A 128 16.49 20.93 3.42
C SER A 128 16.80 21.39 4.84
N ASP A 129 17.52 22.48 4.97
CA ASP A 129 17.80 23.17 6.24
C ASP A 129 16.50 23.48 7.01
N ARG A 130 15.45 23.96 6.30
CA ARG A 130 14.14 24.20 6.91
C ARG A 130 13.57 22.96 7.56
N LEU A 131 13.60 21.81 6.85
CA LEU A 131 13.03 20.56 7.39
C LEU A 131 13.93 19.97 8.49
N LEU A 132 15.22 19.77 8.19
CA LEU A 132 16.10 18.98 9.03
C LEU A 132 16.67 19.78 10.22
N ILE A 133 17.03 21.05 10.00
CA ILE A 133 17.65 21.88 11.03
C ILE A 133 16.61 22.70 11.78
N ASP A 134 15.82 23.53 11.06
CA ASP A 134 14.94 24.47 11.74
C ASP A 134 13.75 23.79 12.41
N ILE A 135 13.06 22.90 11.70
CA ILE A 135 11.87 22.23 12.23
C ILE A 135 12.27 21.03 13.09
N LEU A 136 12.98 20.05 12.52
CA LEU A 136 13.26 18.78 13.20
C LEU A 136 14.19 18.96 14.40
N ARG A 137 15.38 19.55 14.19
CA ARG A 137 16.39 19.72 15.26
C ARG A 137 16.03 20.84 16.22
N ASN A 138 15.79 22.06 15.71
CA ASN A 138 15.66 23.25 16.56
C ASN A 138 14.27 23.36 17.19
N LYS A 139 13.18 23.33 16.41
CA LYS A 139 11.82 23.48 16.98
C LYS A 139 11.37 22.23 17.73
N TRP A 140 11.65 21.04 17.23
CA TRP A 140 11.21 19.81 17.88
C TRP A 140 12.24 19.19 18.81
N GLY A 141 13.51 19.62 18.76
CA GLY A 141 14.57 19.13 19.65
C GLY A 141 14.95 17.67 19.38
N TYR A 142 14.87 17.24 18.12
CA TYR A 142 15.23 15.87 17.73
C TYR A 142 16.74 15.64 17.85
N ASP A 143 17.15 14.63 18.61
CA ASP A 143 18.54 14.34 18.98
C ASP A 143 19.00 12.92 18.56
N ALA A 144 18.37 12.36 17.52
CA ALA A 144 18.66 11.01 17.03
C ALA A 144 18.94 11.00 15.51
N ILE A 145 18.97 9.84 14.89
CA ILE A 145 19.48 9.63 13.53
C ILE A 145 18.52 10.20 12.47
N VAL A 146 19.06 10.98 11.55
CA VAL A 146 18.43 11.32 10.26
C VAL A 146 19.12 10.50 9.18
N LEU A 147 18.35 9.67 8.47
CA LEU A 147 18.87 8.85 7.37
C LEU A 147 18.15 9.15 6.06
N THR A 148 18.78 8.74 4.96
CA THR A 148 18.19 8.86 3.62
C THR A 148 17.33 7.67 3.30
N ASP A 149 16.33 7.86 2.43
CA ASP A 149 15.80 6.73 1.67
C ASP A 149 16.89 6.17 0.73
N CYS A 150 16.74 4.93 0.24
CA CYS A 150 17.79 4.25 -0.51
C CYS A 150 18.14 4.98 -1.81
N ASP A 151 19.42 5.25 -1.98
CA ASP A 151 19.99 5.98 -3.13
C ASP A 151 19.42 7.40 -3.34
N ALA A 152 18.76 7.99 -2.33
CA ALA A 152 18.13 9.30 -2.46
C ALA A 152 19.11 10.43 -2.81
N ILE A 153 20.36 10.36 -2.36
CA ILE A 153 21.37 11.37 -2.68
C ILE A 153 21.78 11.32 -4.17
N ASN A 154 21.65 10.15 -4.83
CA ASN A 154 21.87 10.05 -6.27
C ASN A 154 20.92 10.94 -7.07
N ASN A 155 19.71 11.19 -6.56
CA ASN A 155 18.71 12.04 -7.21
C ASN A 155 19.21 13.49 -7.38
N PHE A 156 20.10 13.96 -6.50
CA PHE A 156 20.55 15.36 -6.51
C PHE A 156 21.28 15.75 -7.80
N TYR A 157 22.00 14.80 -8.41
CA TYR A 157 22.85 15.05 -9.58
C TYR A 157 22.51 14.19 -10.80
N ASN A 158 21.69 13.15 -10.65
CA ASN A 158 21.32 12.33 -11.80
C ASN A 158 20.46 13.12 -12.79
N LYS A 159 20.78 12.94 -14.08
CA LYS A 159 20.04 13.56 -15.18
C LYS A 159 18.57 13.10 -15.19
N GLY A 160 17.66 14.06 -15.33
CA GLY A 160 16.21 13.84 -15.31
C GLY A 160 15.61 13.67 -13.91
N GLN A 161 16.43 13.87 -12.87
CA GLN A 161 15.97 13.87 -11.47
C GLN A 161 16.05 15.30 -10.89
N HIS A 162 16.77 15.56 -9.79
CA HIS A 162 16.78 16.91 -9.20
C HIS A 162 17.65 17.89 -9.97
N GLU A 163 18.82 17.45 -10.45
CA GLU A 163 19.81 18.26 -11.16
C GLU A 163 20.22 19.53 -10.37
N THR A 164 20.28 19.44 -9.04
CA THR A 164 20.63 20.53 -8.13
C THR A 164 22.14 20.57 -7.79
N HIS A 165 22.87 19.49 -8.09
CA HIS A 165 24.28 19.31 -7.78
C HIS A 165 25.05 18.77 -8.98
N ASP A 166 26.33 19.08 -9.04
CA ASP A 166 27.21 18.69 -10.17
C ASP A 166 27.63 17.21 -10.12
N GLY A 167 27.54 16.58 -8.94
CA GLY A 167 27.97 15.19 -8.79
C GLY A 167 27.97 14.70 -7.33
N PRO A 168 28.47 13.48 -7.10
CA PRO A 168 28.42 12.83 -5.80
C PRO A 168 29.15 13.61 -4.69
N LEU A 169 30.24 14.30 -5.00
CA LEU A 169 30.99 15.05 -4.02
C LEU A 169 30.21 16.25 -3.47
N SER A 170 29.66 17.11 -4.35
CA SER A 170 28.85 18.26 -3.93
C SER A 170 27.56 17.79 -3.21
N ALA A 171 26.93 16.72 -3.68
CA ALA A 171 25.73 16.15 -3.08
C ALA A 171 25.96 15.59 -1.66
N SER A 172 27.07 14.86 -1.45
CA SER A 172 27.39 14.30 -0.13
C SER A 172 27.76 15.38 0.90
N VAL A 173 28.54 16.38 0.46
CA VAL A 173 28.92 17.51 1.32
C VAL A 173 27.70 18.30 1.75
N ASP A 174 26.78 18.62 0.84
CA ASP A 174 25.58 19.40 1.14
C ASP A 174 24.64 18.61 2.07
N ALA A 175 24.46 17.30 1.85
CA ALA A 175 23.64 16.45 2.69
C ALA A 175 24.13 16.43 4.15
N VAL A 176 25.43 16.26 4.36
CA VAL A 176 26.03 16.26 5.71
C VAL A 176 25.91 17.65 6.36
N LEU A 177 26.25 18.72 5.67
CA LEU A 177 26.22 20.08 6.24
C LEU A 177 24.77 20.49 6.62
N ASN A 178 23.75 19.94 5.97
CA ASN A 178 22.35 20.24 6.23
C ASN A 178 21.62 19.16 7.05
N GLY A 179 22.33 18.25 7.70
CA GLY A 179 21.77 17.46 8.81
C GLY A 179 21.43 16.00 8.52
N THR A 180 21.85 15.43 7.39
CA THR A 180 21.73 13.99 7.12
C THR A 180 22.90 13.25 7.77
N ASP A 181 22.59 12.28 8.66
CA ASP A 181 23.59 11.57 9.46
C ASP A 181 24.05 10.26 8.82
N LEU A 182 23.14 9.56 8.12
CA LEU A 182 23.40 8.24 7.56
C LEU A 182 22.80 8.13 6.15
N GLU A 183 23.52 7.51 5.24
CA GLU A 183 23.06 7.23 3.88
C GLU A 183 22.74 5.75 3.69
N CYS A 184 21.57 5.44 3.14
CA CYS A 184 21.32 4.17 2.46
C CYS A 184 21.78 4.29 1.00
N GLY A 185 23.07 4.05 0.74
CA GLY A 185 23.66 4.24 -0.58
C GLY A 185 25.19 4.20 -0.54
N LYS A 186 25.81 4.83 -1.53
CA LYS A 186 27.28 4.86 -1.67
C LYS A 186 27.87 6.28 -1.87
N VAL A 187 27.05 7.32 -1.90
CA VAL A 187 27.50 8.67 -2.24
C VAL A 187 28.36 9.25 -1.11
N PHE A 188 28.09 8.90 0.15
CA PHE A 188 28.89 9.29 1.31
C PHE A 188 30.33 8.77 1.26
N MET A 189 30.67 7.81 0.42
CA MET A 189 32.06 7.44 0.15
C MET A 189 32.87 8.64 -0.40
N SER A 190 32.23 9.63 -1.02
CA SER A 190 32.85 10.86 -1.52
C SER A 190 33.26 11.84 -0.41
N LEU A 191 32.77 11.67 0.82
CA LEU A 191 33.12 12.57 1.95
C LEU A 191 34.60 12.55 2.29
N ALA A 192 35.31 11.44 2.05
CA ALA A 192 36.75 11.36 2.21
C ALA A 192 37.50 12.34 1.26
N GLU A 193 37.01 12.56 0.07
CA GLU A 193 37.48 13.56 -0.87
C GLU A 193 37.12 14.98 -0.41
N GLY A 194 35.92 15.16 0.15
CA GLY A 194 35.44 16.41 0.73
C GLY A 194 36.34 16.90 1.83
N LEU A 195 36.79 16.02 2.75
CA LEU A 195 37.78 16.33 3.79
C LEU A 195 39.12 16.75 3.18
N LYS A 196 39.64 15.98 2.22
CA LYS A 196 40.94 16.31 1.56
C LYS A 196 40.90 17.65 0.85
N LYS A 197 39.77 18.06 0.30
CA LYS A 197 39.57 19.35 -0.38
C LYS A 197 39.19 20.48 0.58
N GLY A 198 39.02 20.22 1.87
CA GLY A 198 38.61 21.22 2.86
C GLY A 198 37.18 21.74 2.69
N LEU A 199 36.31 20.98 2.01
CA LEU A 199 34.88 21.31 1.84
C LEU A 199 34.07 21.01 3.10
N ILE A 200 34.53 20.07 3.91
CA ILE A 200 33.97 19.69 5.23
C ILE A 200 35.14 19.49 6.19
N LYS A 201 34.88 19.53 7.48
CA LYS A 201 35.84 19.30 8.57
C LYS A 201 35.51 17.96 9.27
N GLU A 202 36.49 17.37 9.95
CA GLU A 202 36.27 16.21 10.80
C GLU A 202 35.17 16.48 11.86
N THR A 203 35.17 17.69 12.44
CA THR A 203 34.13 18.10 13.41
C THR A 203 32.71 18.09 12.86
N ASP A 204 32.54 18.26 11.55
CA ASP A 204 31.23 18.15 10.91
C ASP A 204 30.81 16.67 10.86
N LEU A 205 31.75 15.77 10.54
CA LEU A 205 31.49 14.31 10.55
C LEU A 205 31.30 13.75 11.95
N ASP A 206 32.08 14.23 12.94
CA ASP A 206 31.97 13.79 14.35
C ASP A 206 30.57 14.00 14.90
N LYS A 207 29.92 15.10 14.53
CA LYS A 207 28.54 15.39 14.92
C LYS A 207 27.55 14.29 14.44
N HIS A 208 27.67 13.87 13.20
CA HIS A 208 26.81 12.86 12.59
C HIS A 208 27.16 11.44 13.07
N LEU A 209 28.46 11.15 13.20
CA LEU A 209 28.96 9.91 13.77
C LEU A 209 28.47 9.71 15.21
N ARG A 210 28.38 10.79 15.98
CA ARG A 210 27.83 10.73 17.34
C ARG A 210 26.40 10.18 17.35
N TYR A 211 25.49 10.66 16.48
CA TYR A 211 24.11 10.16 16.43
C TYR A 211 24.06 8.68 16.04
N THR A 212 24.85 8.27 15.06
CA THR A 212 24.87 6.86 14.61
C THR A 212 25.47 5.92 15.65
N LEU A 213 26.51 6.35 16.38
CA LEU A 213 27.09 5.58 17.48
C LEU A 213 26.15 5.53 18.71
N MET A 214 25.50 6.65 19.05
CA MET A 214 24.51 6.66 20.14
C MET A 214 23.40 5.66 19.87
N GLY A 215 22.86 5.61 18.66
CA GLY A 215 21.86 4.61 18.30
C GLY A 215 22.33 3.17 18.51
N ARG A 216 23.59 2.85 18.20
CA ARG A 216 24.17 1.53 18.47
C ARG A 216 24.34 1.25 19.96
N PHE A 217 24.72 2.26 20.75
CA PHE A 217 24.77 2.11 22.23
C PHE A 217 23.37 1.90 22.81
N GLU A 218 22.38 2.65 22.35
CA GLU A 218 20.99 2.51 22.77
C GLU A 218 20.39 1.14 22.44
N LEU A 219 20.85 0.51 21.36
CA LEU A 219 20.49 -0.87 20.98
C LEU A 219 21.32 -1.93 21.73
N GLY A 220 22.29 -1.52 22.54
CA GLY A 220 23.16 -2.43 23.29
C GLY A 220 24.15 -3.21 22.44
N MET A 221 24.46 -2.75 21.21
CA MET A 221 25.30 -3.50 20.26
C MET A 221 26.77 -3.65 20.71
N PHE A 222 27.20 -2.90 21.73
CA PHE A 222 28.54 -2.98 22.31
C PHE A 222 28.58 -3.68 23.67
N ASP A 223 27.42 -4.03 24.22
CA ASP A 223 27.31 -4.69 25.53
C ASP A 223 27.21 -6.21 25.37
N PRO A 224 27.63 -7.02 26.36
CA PRO A 224 27.45 -8.47 26.36
C PRO A 224 25.96 -8.84 26.24
N ALA A 225 25.65 -9.92 25.53
CA ALA A 225 24.29 -10.37 25.27
C ALA A 225 23.48 -10.60 26.57
N GLU A 226 24.16 -11.01 27.65
CA GLU A 226 23.54 -11.26 28.97
C GLU A 226 22.99 -9.98 29.61
N MET A 227 23.43 -8.81 29.17
CA MET A 227 22.95 -7.51 29.64
C MET A 227 21.72 -7.04 28.87
N LEU A 228 21.41 -7.68 27.74
CA LEU A 228 20.35 -7.25 26.83
C LEU A 228 19.04 -7.99 27.15
N PRO A 229 17.97 -7.31 27.57
CA PRO A 229 16.69 -7.95 27.92
C PRO A 229 16.07 -8.73 26.75
N TRP A 230 16.43 -8.37 25.52
CA TRP A 230 15.86 -8.92 24.30
C TRP A 230 16.66 -10.10 23.70
N ALA A 231 17.91 -10.32 24.15
CA ALA A 231 18.79 -11.37 23.63
C ALA A 231 18.30 -12.79 23.92
N THR A 232 17.42 -12.94 24.91
CA THR A 232 16.86 -14.24 25.35
C THR A 232 15.55 -14.60 24.66
N ILE A 233 15.03 -13.77 23.73
CA ILE A 233 13.81 -14.08 22.98
C ILE A 233 14.08 -15.28 22.07
N PRO A 234 13.41 -16.42 22.25
CA PRO A 234 13.70 -17.62 21.48
C PRO A 234 13.15 -17.52 20.06
N ALA A 235 13.81 -18.15 19.10
CA ALA A 235 13.36 -18.20 17.70
C ALA A 235 11.97 -18.86 17.54
N SER A 236 11.54 -19.69 18.51
CA SER A 236 10.20 -20.30 18.53
C SER A 236 9.05 -19.27 18.65
N ASN A 237 9.35 -18.03 19.02
CA ASN A 237 8.34 -16.97 19.00
C ASN A 237 7.98 -16.52 17.58
N ILE A 238 8.83 -16.82 16.58
CA ILE A 238 8.53 -16.52 15.17
C ILE A 238 7.38 -17.44 14.73
N SER A 239 6.32 -16.85 14.17
CA SER A 239 5.13 -17.60 13.71
C SER A 239 4.47 -18.45 14.81
N SER A 240 4.51 -18.00 16.07
CA SER A 240 3.81 -18.67 17.17
C SER A 240 2.29 -18.56 17.02
N GLU A 241 1.57 -19.49 17.64
CA GLU A 241 0.10 -19.47 17.71
C GLU A 241 -0.44 -18.15 18.30
N GLU A 242 0.26 -17.59 19.29
CA GLU A 242 -0.09 -16.30 19.90
C GLU A 242 -0.01 -15.15 18.87
N HIS A 243 1.04 -15.15 18.05
CA HIS A 243 1.17 -14.16 16.97
C HIS A 243 0.11 -14.35 15.88
N ASP A 244 -0.28 -15.58 15.57
CA ASP A 244 -1.35 -15.86 14.61
C ASP A 244 -2.72 -15.39 15.13
N GLN A 245 -3.01 -15.62 16.40
CA GLN A 245 -4.21 -15.12 17.06
C GLN A 245 -4.26 -13.59 17.04
N LEU A 246 -3.13 -12.91 17.30
CA LEU A 246 -3.03 -11.46 17.25
C LEU A 246 -3.22 -10.94 15.81
N ALA A 247 -2.64 -11.61 14.82
CA ALA A 247 -2.83 -11.28 13.42
C ALA A 247 -4.31 -11.44 12.99
N THR A 248 -4.96 -12.52 13.43
CA THR A 248 -6.40 -12.73 13.19
C THR A 248 -7.25 -11.65 13.85
N GLN A 249 -6.92 -11.27 15.08
CA GLN A 249 -7.61 -10.19 15.78
C GLN A 249 -7.46 -8.85 15.03
N ALA A 250 -6.25 -8.49 14.62
CA ALA A 250 -6.00 -7.27 13.86
C ALA A 250 -6.78 -7.28 12.53
N ALA A 251 -6.81 -8.41 11.82
CA ALA A 251 -7.53 -8.55 10.57
C ALA A 251 -9.05 -8.34 10.75
N ARG A 252 -9.69 -9.02 11.71
CA ARG A 252 -11.14 -8.90 11.92
C ARG A 252 -11.56 -7.52 12.44
N GLU A 253 -10.72 -6.87 13.26
CA GLU A 253 -10.98 -5.53 13.78
C GLU A 253 -10.79 -4.43 12.73
N SER A 254 -10.01 -4.69 11.66
CA SER A 254 -9.81 -3.77 10.55
C SER A 254 -10.90 -3.82 9.50
N MET A 255 -11.64 -4.94 9.37
CA MET A 255 -12.69 -5.08 8.36
C MET A 255 -13.84 -4.12 8.60
N VAL A 256 -14.31 -3.47 7.51
CA VAL A 256 -15.35 -2.46 7.57
C VAL A 256 -16.56 -2.89 6.77
N LEU A 257 -17.69 -3.05 7.44
CA LEU A 257 -18.97 -3.31 6.79
C LEU A 257 -19.52 -2.00 6.24
N LEU A 258 -19.62 -1.88 4.91
CA LEU A 258 -20.03 -0.65 4.23
C LEU A 258 -21.54 -0.65 3.89
N GLU A 259 -22.07 -1.80 3.48
CA GLU A 259 -23.49 -1.99 3.23
C GLU A 259 -23.98 -3.37 3.71
N ASN A 260 -25.22 -3.43 4.18
CA ASN A 260 -25.88 -4.68 4.59
C ASN A 260 -27.41 -4.56 4.46
N LYS A 261 -27.90 -4.59 3.22
CA LYS A 261 -29.32 -4.45 2.89
C LYS A 261 -30.09 -5.67 3.37
N GLY A 262 -31.21 -5.45 4.02
CA GLY A 262 -32.05 -6.53 4.53
C GLY A 262 -31.38 -7.44 5.57
N GLY A 263 -30.16 -7.11 6.05
CA GLY A 263 -29.45 -7.94 7.01
C GLY A 263 -28.96 -9.27 6.41
N VAL A 264 -28.52 -9.25 5.14
CA VAL A 264 -27.96 -10.44 4.47
C VAL A 264 -26.77 -11.01 5.22
N LEU A 265 -25.92 -10.16 5.76
CA LEU A 265 -24.87 -10.56 6.68
C LEU A 265 -25.34 -10.42 8.15
N PRO A 266 -24.94 -11.33 9.04
CA PRO A 266 -24.11 -12.52 8.78
C PRO A 266 -24.89 -13.64 8.09
N LEU A 267 -24.20 -14.38 7.22
CA LEU A 267 -24.76 -15.59 6.59
C LEU A 267 -24.96 -16.69 7.64
N SER A 268 -25.98 -17.54 7.42
CA SER A 268 -26.21 -18.68 8.30
C SER A 268 -25.13 -19.76 8.10
N LYS A 269 -24.59 -20.30 9.18
CA LYS A 269 -23.71 -21.48 9.14
C LYS A 269 -24.42 -22.76 8.65
N SER A 270 -25.75 -22.76 8.58
CA SER A 270 -26.55 -23.87 8.03
C SER A 270 -26.81 -23.72 6.54
N ILE A 271 -26.20 -22.78 5.87
CA ILE A 271 -26.28 -22.57 4.42
C ILE A 271 -25.93 -23.89 3.68
N LYS A 272 -26.66 -24.21 2.62
CA LYS A 272 -26.52 -25.50 1.91
C LYS A 272 -25.62 -25.38 0.68
N THR A 273 -25.79 -24.30 -0.07
CA THR A 273 -25.01 -24.06 -1.29
C THR A 273 -24.54 -22.61 -1.33
N LEU A 274 -23.25 -22.42 -1.38
CA LEU A 274 -22.63 -21.10 -1.40
C LEU A 274 -21.75 -20.98 -2.65
N ALA A 275 -21.98 -19.97 -3.46
CA ALA A 275 -21.05 -19.62 -4.53
C ALA A 275 -20.00 -18.66 -3.97
N VAL A 276 -18.72 -18.97 -4.16
CA VAL A 276 -17.56 -18.12 -3.83
C VAL A 276 -16.80 -17.89 -5.13
N ILE A 277 -16.85 -16.68 -5.63
CA ILE A 277 -16.32 -16.35 -6.97
C ILE A 277 -15.47 -15.10 -6.91
N GLY A 278 -14.64 -14.91 -7.93
CA GLY A 278 -13.84 -13.70 -8.09
C GLY A 278 -12.34 -13.92 -8.03
N PRO A 279 -11.58 -12.96 -8.57
CA PRO A 279 -10.14 -13.10 -8.80
C PRO A 279 -9.32 -13.23 -7.51
N ASN A 280 -9.83 -12.71 -6.40
CA ASN A 280 -9.14 -12.65 -5.12
C ASN A 280 -9.52 -13.77 -4.15
N ALA A 281 -10.43 -14.68 -4.54
CA ALA A 281 -10.98 -15.69 -3.63
C ALA A 281 -9.93 -16.70 -3.18
N ASP A 282 -9.07 -17.16 -4.09
CA ASP A 282 -8.05 -18.19 -3.86
C ASP A 282 -6.63 -17.69 -4.15
N ASP A 283 -6.38 -16.41 -3.98
CA ASP A 283 -5.05 -15.78 -4.14
C ASP A 283 -4.42 -15.51 -2.77
N ILE A 284 -3.44 -16.34 -2.39
CA ILE A 284 -2.69 -16.20 -1.13
C ILE A 284 -1.81 -14.95 -1.14
N GLU A 285 -1.25 -14.58 -2.29
CA GLU A 285 -0.40 -13.40 -2.41
C GLU A 285 -1.16 -12.09 -2.16
N LEU A 286 -2.47 -12.10 -2.38
CA LEU A 286 -3.36 -10.98 -2.05
C LEU A 286 -3.29 -10.56 -0.59
N LEU A 287 -3.08 -11.51 0.32
CA LEU A 287 -3.09 -11.25 1.77
C LEU A 287 -1.96 -10.30 2.18
N ASN A 288 -0.88 -10.30 1.41
CA ASN A 288 0.31 -9.50 1.67
C ASN A 288 0.23 -8.19 0.86
N GLY A 289 -0.05 -7.08 1.48
CA GLY A 289 0.09 -5.77 0.83
C GLY A 289 1.53 -5.46 0.42
N ASN A 290 1.79 -4.22 0.07
CA ASN A 290 3.14 -3.73 -0.17
C ASN A 290 4.01 -3.96 1.09
N TYR A 291 5.24 -4.46 0.93
CA TYR A 291 6.13 -4.86 2.04
C TYR A 291 5.52 -5.88 3.02
N GLY A 292 4.69 -6.78 2.53
CA GLY A 292 4.13 -7.87 3.33
C GLY A 292 5.21 -8.85 3.79
N GLY A 293 5.06 -9.40 4.99
CA GLY A 293 5.88 -10.49 5.49
C GLY A 293 5.56 -11.81 4.76
N THR A 294 6.44 -12.79 4.89
CA THR A 294 6.20 -14.15 4.37
C THR A 294 5.82 -15.06 5.53
N PRO A 295 4.54 -15.38 5.72
CA PRO A 295 4.13 -16.33 6.75
C PRO A 295 4.66 -17.74 6.42
N THR A 296 4.77 -18.60 7.42
CA THR A 296 5.09 -20.01 7.24
C THR A 296 3.93 -20.75 6.56
N ASP A 297 4.19 -21.89 5.93
CA ASP A 297 3.19 -22.58 5.09
C ASP A 297 1.92 -22.97 5.84
N ASN A 298 2.01 -23.28 7.13
CA ASN A 298 0.85 -23.59 7.99
C ASN A 298 -0.05 -22.38 8.31
N HIS A 299 0.38 -21.16 7.96
CA HIS A 299 -0.37 -19.92 8.12
C HIS A 299 -0.76 -19.27 6.79
N LYS A 300 -0.51 -19.96 5.66
CA LYS A 300 -0.88 -19.51 4.32
C LYS A 300 -2.21 -20.10 3.90
N HIS A 301 -3.29 -19.40 4.15
CA HIS A 301 -4.64 -19.82 3.78
C HIS A 301 -5.31 -18.77 2.92
N SER A 302 -5.92 -19.21 1.80
CA SER A 302 -6.71 -18.32 0.96
C SER A 302 -8.03 -17.95 1.66
N LEU A 303 -8.65 -16.85 1.21
CA LEU A 303 -9.97 -16.44 1.73
C LEU A 303 -11.04 -17.51 1.46
N LEU A 304 -10.94 -18.21 0.33
CA LEU A 304 -11.78 -19.36 -0.01
C LEU A 304 -11.63 -20.49 0.99
N GLU A 305 -10.41 -20.84 1.39
CA GLU A 305 -10.17 -21.88 2.41
C GLU A 305 -10.78 -21.51 3.76
N GLY A 306 -10.63 -20.24 4.18
CA GLY A 306 -11.28 -19.75 5.40
C GLY A 306 -12.79 -19.95 5.38
N ILE A 307 -13.44 -19.63 4.26
CA ILE A 307 -14.89 -19.82 4.07
C ILE A 307 -15.27 -21.31 4.09
N LYS A 308 -14.54 -22.18 3.38
CA LYS A 308 -14.76 -23.63 3.39
C LYS A 308 -14.68 -24.21 4.80
N ASN A 309 -13.68 -23.79 5.57
CA ASN A 309 -13.48 -24.25 6.94
C ASN A 309 -14.61 -23.81 7.90
N ALA A 310 -15.21 -22.63 7.67
CA ALA A 310 -16.31 -22.14 8.50
C ALA A 310 -17.64 -22.85 8.26
N VAL A 311 -17.87 -23.39 7.06
CA VAL A 311 -19.10 -24.07 6.65
C VAL A 311 -18.82 -25.41 5.98
N PRO A 312 -18.20 -26.39 6.66
CA PRO A 312 -17.77 -27.67 6.06
C PRO A 312 -18.92 -28.53 5.54
N GLY A 313 -20.15 -28.25 5.95
CA GLY A 313 -21.38 -28.93 5.47
C GLY A 313 -21.98 -28.29 4.23
N ALA A 314 -21.52 -27.17 3.77
CA ALA A 314 -22.05 -26.49 2.58
C ALA A 314 -21.38 -26.98 1.29
N LYS A 315 -22.17 -27.08 0.22
CA LYS A 315 -21.62 -27.23 -1.12
C LYS A 315 -21.06 -25.87 -1.57
N ILE A 316 -19.75 -25.79 -1.78
CA ILE A 316 -19.10 -24.60 -2.31
C ILE A 316 -18.95 -24.71 -3.82
N ILE A 317 -19.50 -23.74 -4.56
CA ILE A 317 -19.26 -23.54 -5.99
C ILE A 317 -18.19 -22.47 -6.09
N TYR A 318 -16.97 -22.86 -6.50
CA TYR A 318 -15.88 -21.92 -6.66
C TYR A 318 -15.52 -21.72 -8.13
N GLN A 319 -15.34 -20.48 -8.54
CA GLN A 319 -14.70 -20.10 -9.79
C GLN A 319 -13.96 -18.75 -9.63
N LYS A 320 -12.74 -18.67 -10.19
CA LYS A 320 -12.00 -17.39 -10.30
C LYS A 320 -12.79 -16.37 -11.12
N ALA A 321 -13.58 -16.81 -12.07
CA ALA A 321 -14.48 -16.08 -12.95
C ALA A 321 -13.81 -15.09 -13.90
N CYS A 322 -12.89 -14.26 -13.42
CA CYS A 322 -12.19 -13.27 -14.26
C CYS A 322 -10.79 -12.95 -13.71
N GLU A 323 -10.01 -12.25 -14.49
CA GLU A 323 -8.78 -11.62 -14.02
C GLU A 323 -9.10 -10.34 -13.20
N LEU A 324 -8.08 -9.78 -12.52
CA LEU A 324 -8.26 -8.58 -11.70
C LEU A 324 -8.77 -7.38 -12.49
N ASN A 325 -8.19 -7.12 -13.67
CA ASN A 325 -8.45 -5.93 -14.47
C ASN A 325 -8.47 -6.18 -15.99
N ASP A 326 -8.55 -7.44 -16.42
CA ASP A 326 -8.60 -7.82 -17.81
C ASP A 326 -10.00 -8.30 -18.21
N GLU A 327 -10.62 -7.63 -19.15
CA GLU A 327 -11.96 -7.95 -19.67
C GLU A 327 -11.96 -9.17 -20.61
N TYR A 328 -10.80 -9.78 -20.82
CA TYR A 328 -10.65 -10.91 -21.73
C TYR A 328 -10.17 -12.16 -20.99
N THR A 329 -10.74 -13.29 -21.33
CA THR A 329 -10.18 -14.61 -21.02
C THR A 329 -9.05 -14.89 -21.99
N THR A 330 -7.89 -15.29 -21.48
CA THR A 330 -6.73 -15.68 -22.30
C THR A 330 -6.68 -17.18 -22.44
N ILE A 331 -6.68 -17.67 -23.66
CA ILE A 331 -6.47 -19.07 -24.00
C ILE A 331 -5.06 -19.19 -24.52
N HIS A 332 -4.18 -19.80 -23.73
CA HIS A 332 -2.77 -19.95 -24.04
C HIS A 332 -2.58 -21.06 -25.08
N HIS A 333 -1.78 -20.83 -26.11
CA HIS A 333 -1.54 -21.76 -27.21
C HIS A 333 -0.11 -22.29 -27.29
N LEU A 334 0.83 -21.83 -26.46
CA LEU A 334 2.22 -22.31 -26.51
C LEU A 334 2.30 -23.83 -26.42
N GLN A 335 1.48 -24.47 -25.58
CA GLN A 335 1.42 -25.93 -25.45
C GLN A 335 0.90 -26.65 -26.69
N ASP A 336 0.18 -25.97 -27.59
CA ASP A 336 -0.45 -26.59 -28.77
C ASP A 336 0.49 -26.67 -29.98
N PHE A 337 1.65 -26.01 -29.88
CA PHE A 337 2.65 -26.03 -30.92
C PHE A 337 3.29 -27.40 -31.11
N ASN A 338 3.76 -27.65 -32.31
CA ASN A 338 4.48 -28.89 -32.69
C ASN A 338 3.71 -30.17 -32.32
N GLY A 339 2.37 -30.15 -32.52
CA GLY A 339 1.50 -31.28 -32.23
C GLY A 339 1.35 -31.59 -30.76
N GLY A 340 1.35 -30.54 -29.90
CA GLY A 340 1.14 -30.64 -28.46
C GLY A 340 2.45 -30.84 -27.66
N LYS A 341 3.60 -30.62 -28.25
CA LYS A 341 4.88 -30.67 -27.54
C LYS A 341 5.33 -29.34 -26.95
N GLY A 342 4.69 -28.25 -27.35
CA GLY A 342 5.12 -26.91 -27.05
C GLY A 342 6.07 -26.33 -28.11
N VAL A 343 6.59 -25.13 -27.88
CA VAL A 343 7.57 -24.49 -28.76
C VAL A 343 8.97 -25.04 -28.52
N LEU A 344 9.73 -25.26 -29.59
CA LEU A 344 11.14 -25.62 -29.50
C LEU A 344 11.96 -24.37 -29.16
N VAL A 345 12.72 -24.42 -28.09
CA VAL A 345 13.63 -23.34 -27.68
C VAL A 345 15.06 -23.84 -27.79
N GLU A 346 15.87 -23.09 -28.51
CA GLU A 346 17.28 -23.39 -28.75
C GLU A 346 18.12 -22.21 -28.23
N PHE A 347 19.21 -22.52 -27.52
CA PHE A 347 20.11 -21.55 -26.90
C PHE A 347 21.53 -21.66 -27.43
N TRP A 348 22.15 -20.50 -27.68
CA TRP A 348 23.56 -20.41 -28.06
C TRP A 348 24.28 -19.40 -27.16
N ASN A 349 25.54 -19.64 -26.87
CA ASN A 349 26.47 -18.70 -26.29
C ASN A 349 27.31 -18.10 -27.44
N SER A 350 26.86 -17.02 -28.07
CA SER A 350 27.51 -16.48 -29.27
C SER A 350 27.56 -14.97 -29.28
N GLU A 351 28.73 -14.40 -29.65
CA GLU A 351 28.89 -12.96 -29.85
C GLU A 351 28.25 -12.48 -31.16
N THR A 352 28.09 -13.33 -32.13
CA THR A 352 27.49 -13.08 -33.43
C THR A 352 26.12 -13.79 -33.54
N SER A 353 25.26 -13.33 -34.43
CA SER A 353 23.96 -13.96 -34.65
C SER A 353 24.17 -15.38 -35.25
N PRO A 354 23.68 -16.45 -34.59
CA PRO A 354 23.70 -17.80 -35.16
C PRO A 354 22.55 -18.01 -36.15
N PHE A 355 21.73 -17.01 -36.45
CA PHE A 355 20.50 -17.13 -37.20
C PHE A 355 20.68 -16.87 -38.70
N GLU A 356 21.87 -16.47 -39.12
CA GLU A 356 22.24 -16.22 -40.51
C GLU A 356 23.31 -17.19 -40.96
N GLY A 357 23.13 -17.80 -42.14
CA GLY A 357 24.07 -18.77 -42.71
C GLY A 357 23.97 -20.17 -42.08
N GLU A 358 25.10 -20.90 -41.95
CA GLU A 358 25.11 -22.17 -41.27
C GLU A 358 24.97 -22.00 -39.76
N THR A 359 23.83 -22.46 -39.23
CA THR A 359 23.53 -22.37 -37.78
C THR A 359 24.35 -23.44 -37.01
N PRO A 360 25.22 -23.03 -36.07
CA PRO A 360 25.94 -23.99 -35.24
C PRO A 360 24.98 -24.76 -34.33
N ALA A 361 25.43 -25.91 -33.80
CA ALA A 361 24.64 -26.67 -32.84
C ALA A 361 24.36 -25.85 -31.58
N PRO A 362 23.10 -25.83 -31.04
CA PRO A 362 22.78 -25.13 -29.82
C PRO A 362 23.45 -25.78 -28.60
N VAL A 363 23.82 -25.01 -27.59
CA VAL A 363 24.35 -25.51 -26.32
C VAL A 363 23.27 -26.19 -25.49
N LYS A 364 22.02 -25.78 -25.69
CA LYS A 364 20.85 -26.41 -25.05
C LYS A 364 19.65 -26.26 -25.99
N SER A 365 18.78 -27.25 -26.01
CA SER A 365 17.50 -27.22 -26.69
C SER A 365 16.45 -28.01 -25.92
N GLY A 366 15.18 -27.64 -26.06
CA GLY A 366 14.07 -28.34 -25.45
C GLY A 366 12.72 -27.78 -25.87
N TYR A 367 11.66 -28.55 -25.60
CA TYR A 367 10.29 -28.07 -25.78
C TYR A 367 9.76 -27.40 -24.51
N TYR A 368 9.10 -26.29 -24.65
CA TYR A 368 8.57 -25.47 -23.55
C TYR A 368 7.12 -25.08 -23.83
N ASN A 369 6.31 -25.07 -22.78
CA ASN A 369 4.90 -24.64 -22.81
C ASN A 369 4.73 -23.22 -22.25
N GLU A 370 5.81 -22.62 -21.78
CA GLU A 370 5.88 -21.27 -21.20
C GLU A 370 7.16 -20.58 -21.65
N LEU A 371 7.06 -19.28 -21.95
CA LEU A 371 8.23 -18.44 -22.25
C LEU A 371 8.48 -17.49 -21.06
N ASN A 372 9.31 -17.92 -20.12
CA ASN A 372 9.66 -17.18 -18.92
C ASN A 372 11.14 -17.36 -18.57
N PHE A 373 12.02 -16.74 -19.36
CA PHE A 373 13.46 -16.81 -19.19
C PHE A 373 13.99 -15.52 -18.55
N SER A 374 14.74 -15.64 -17.47
CA SER A 374 15.34 -14.51 -16.76
C SER A 374 16.59 -14.92 -16.01
N THR A 375 17.59 -14.06 -15.98
CA THR A 375 18.77 -14.23 -15.13
C THR A 375 18.60 -13.60 -13.74
N PHE A 376 17.49 -12.91 -13.49
CA PHE A 376 17.18 -12.33 -12.19
C PHE A 376 16.72 -13.43 -11.22
N GLY A 377 17.50 -13.66 -10.17
CA GLY A 377 17.21 -14.72 -9.19
C GLY A 377 17.47 -16.13 -9.70
N ALA A 378 18.03 -16.29 -10.90
CA ALA A 378 18.41 -17.56 -11.50
C ALA A 378 19.84 -17.50 -12.03
N TRP A 379 20.48 -18.69 -12.16
CA TRP A 379 21.87 -18.82 -12.61
C TRP A 379 22.05 -18.62 -14.12
N GLY A 380 20.97 -18.45 -14.88
CA GLY A 380 20.94 -18.27 -16.33
C GLY A 380 19.59 -18.58 -16.93
N PHE A 381 19.43 -18.49 -18.25
CA PHE A 381 18.22 -18.87 -18.97
C PHE A 381 17.95 -20.38 -18.91
N ALA A 382 19.04 -21.18 -18.95
CA ALA A 382 18.99 -22.61 -18.79
C ALA A 382 20.38 -23.13 -18.33
N GLU A 383 20.44 -24.37 -17.87
CA GLU A 383 21.69 -25.01 -17.50
C GLU A 383 22.66 -25.05 -18.67
N GLY A 384 23.89 -24.58 -18.48
CA GLY A 384 24.94 -24.50 -19.50
C GLY A 384 24.85 -23.28 -20.43
N VAL A 385 23.81 -22.43 -20.26
CA VAL A 385 23.67 -21.17 -21.01
C VAL A 385 24.35 -20.06 -20.24
N SER A 386 25.29 -19.35 -20.89
CA SER A 386 25.98 -18.20 -20.31
C SER A 386 25.03 -17.03 -20.02
N ASN A 387 25.40 -16.20 -19.05
CA ASN A 387 24.70 -14.92 -18.81
C ASN A 387 25.10 -13.82 -19.79
N ASP A 388 26.18 -14.04 -20.56
CA ASP A 388 26.65 -13.11 -21.58
C ASP A 388 26.54 -13.73 -22.97
N ASN A 389 26.32 -12.91 -23.99
CA ASN A 389 26.26 -13.30 -25.39
C ASN A 389 25.22 -14.41 -25.66
N ILE A 390 24.00 -14.21 -25.13
CA ILE A 390 22.88 -15.14 -25.28
C ILE A 390 22.18 -14.90 -26.61
N CYS A 391 22.00 -15.98 -27.37
CA CYS A 391 21.10 -16.03 -28.51
C CYS A 391 20.05 -17.10 -28.28
N VAL A 392 18.78 -16.81 -28.54
CA VAL A 392 17.67 -17.75 -28.39
C VAL A 392 16.82 -17.76 -29.64
N ARG A 393 16.53 -18.94 -30.17
CA ARG A 393 15.49 -19.15 -31.18
C ARG A 393 14.37 -19.96 -30.56
N ILE A 394 13.16 -19.42 -30.64
CA ILE A 394 11.93 -20.11 -30.28
C ILE A 394 11.20 -20.38 -31.57
N SER A 395 10.86 -21.64 -31.84
CA SER A 395 10.22 -22.02 -33.10
C SER A 395 9.14 -23.07 -32.88
N GLY A 396 8.14 -23.03 -33.76
CA GLY A 396 7.10 -24.03 -33.73
C GLY A 396 6.03 -23.84 -34.79
N LYS A 397 5.40 -24.98 -35.12
CA LYS A 397 4.26 -25.04 -36.03
C LYS A 397 2.97 -25.10 -35.21
N TYR A 398 2.06 -24.20 -35.50
CA TYR A 398 0.75 -24.13 -34.90
C TYR A 398 -0.34 -24.35 -35.94
N ILE A 399 -1.24 -25.28 -35.71
CA ILE A 399 -2.46 -25.45 -36.52
C ILE A 399 -3.57 -24.64 -35.83
N ALA A 400 -4.05 -23.58 -36.49
CA ALA A 400 -5.03 -22.68 -35.91
C ALA A 400 -6.34 -23.41 -35.60
N THR A 401 -6.81 -23.25 -34.35
CA THR A 401 -8.09 -23.80 -33.88
C THR A 401 -9.27 -22.86 -34.10
N PHE A 402 -9.00 -21.62 -34.53
CA PHE A 402 -9.98 -20.58 -34.79
C PHE A 402 -9.58 -19.69 -35.97
N THR A 403 -10.50 -18.90 -36.46
CA THR A 403 -10.24 -17.83 -37.45
C THR A 403 -10.36 -16.47 -36.75
N GLY A 404 -9.31 -15.64 -36.83
CA GLY A 404 -9.28 -14.33 -36.17
C GLY A 404 -7.88 -13.83 -35.89
N GLU A 405 -7.76 -13.00 -34.90
CA GLU A 405 -6.48 -12.43 -34.45
C GLU A 405 -5.85 -13.31 -33.36
N MET A 406 -4.75 -13.96 -33.69
CA MET A 406 -3.86 -14.54 -32.67
C MET A 406 -3.11 -13.41 -31.99
N LYS A 407 -3.26 -13.33 -30.67
CA LYS A 407 -2.56 -12.34 -29.85
C LYS A 407 -1.23 -12.88 -29.38
N TYR A 408 -0.25 -11.99 -29.23
CA TYR A 408 1.02 -12.32 -28.56
C TYR A 408 1.48 -11.15 -27.71
N THR A 409 2.28 -11.48 -26.71
CA THR A 409 3.04 -10.51 -25.93
C THR A 409 4.47 -10.98 -25.82
N LEU A 410 5.43 -10.10 -26.06
CA LEU A 410 6.85 -10.36 -25.92
C LEU A 410 7.51 -9.25 -25.12
N MET A 411 8.16 -9.60 -24.03
CA MET A 411 8.94 -8.71 -23.20
C MET A 411 10.40 -9.18 -23.18
N SER A 412 11.30 -8.28 -23.46
CA SER A 412 12.73 -8.58 -23.41
C SER A 412 13.52 -7.35 -22.92
N ASP A 413 14.70 -7.59 -22.35
CA ASP A 413 15.66 -6.55 -22.01
C ASP A 413 16.43 -6.03 -23.23
N ASN A 414 16.42 -6.78 -24.33
CA ASN A 414 17.12 -6.44 -25.58
C ASN A 414 16.23 -6.71 -26.80
N GLY A 415 16.80 -6.59 -28.00
CA GLY A 415 16.08 -6.76 -29.26
C GLY A 415 15.61 -8.17 -29.54
N TYR A 416 14.48 -8.30 -30.23
CA TYR A 416 13.98 -9.55 -30.79
C TYR A 416 13.33 -9.34 -32.14
N VAL A 417 13.19 -10.41 -32.90
CA VAL A 417 12.43 -10.46 -34.16
C VAL A 417 11.41 -11.59 -34.06
N LEU A 418 10.13 -11.27 -34.33
CA LEU A 418 9.06 -12.27 -34.49
C LEU A 418 8.75 -12.42 -35.98
N LYS A 419 8.78 -13.65 -36.46
CA LYS A 419 8.43 -14.05 -37.83
C LYS A 419 7.26 -15.04 -37.80
N VAL A 420 6.34 -14.87 -38.76
CA VAL A 420 5.24 -15.82 -39.02
C VAL A 420 5.29 -16.19 -40.50
N ASN A 421 5.39 -17.49 -40.80
CA ASN A 421 5.58 -18.01 -42.16
C ASN A 421 6.75 -17.31 -42.91
N GLY A 422 7.84 -17.06 -42.17
CA GLY A 422 9.04 -16.40 -42.70
C GLY A 422 8.96 -14.89 -42.87
N GLN A 423 7.78 -14.29 -42.68
CA GLN A 423 7.59 -12.84 -42.74
C GLN A 423 7.78 -12.20 -41.38
N VAL A 424 8.53 -11.09 -41.30
CA VAL A 424 8.70 -10.31 -40.06
C VAL A 424 7.39 -9.64 -39.68
N VAL A 425 6.82 -10.04 -38.55
CA VAL A 425 5.63 -9.45 -37.95
C VAL A 425 6.01 -8.32 -37.03
N GLU A 426 7.10 -8.50 -36.26
CA GLU A 426 7.62 -7.48 -35.36
C GLU A 426 9.14 -7.56 -35.28
N GLU A 427 9.78 -6.39 -35.29
CA GLU A 427 11.19 -6.20 -34.95
C GLU A 427 11.31 -5.19 -33.81
N ASN A 428 11.85 -5.62 -32.69
CA ASN A 428 12.23 -4.76 -31.57
C ASN A 428 13.75 -4.61 -31.58
N LYS A 429 14.25 -3.40 -31.85
CA LYS A 429 15.72 -3.17 -31.96
C LYS A 429 16.42 -3.06 -30.60
N GLY A 430 15.70 -3.12 -29.49
CA GLY A 430 16.28 -2.90 -28.17
C GLY A 430 16.73 -1.44 -27.96
N GLY A 431 17.49 -1.17 -26.90
CA GLY A 431 18.16 0.12 -26.69
C GLY A 431 17.35 1.20 -25.96
N GLY A 432 16.12 0.94 -25.59
CA GLY A 432 15.43 1.77 -24.63
C GLY A 432 15.97 1.43 -23.23
N ARG A 433 16.70 2.32 -22.56
CA ARG A 433 16.90 2.30 -21.11
C ARG A 433 15.52 2.41 -20.44
N ARG A 434 14.77 1.32 -20.41
CA ARG A 434 13.67 1.17 -19.48
C ARG A 434 14.32 0.80 -18.15
N GLY A 435 14.52 1.83 -17.31
CA GLY A 435 15.03 1.64 -15.96
C GLY A 435 14.24 0.52 -15.28
N PHE A 436 14.90 -0.23 -14.42
CA PHE A 436 14.31 -1.13 -13.46
C PHE A 436 13.39 -0.32 -12.54
N GLY A 437 12.17 -0.03 -13.03
CA GLY A 437 11.07 0.36 -12.18
C GLY A 437 10.23 -0.89 -11.95
N PHE A 438 9.99 -1.25 -10.72
CA PHE A 438 8.97 -2.20 -10.29
C PHE A 438 7.55 -1.80 -10.74
N GLY A 439 7.38 -0.92 -11.71
CA GLY A 439 6.17 -0.21 -12.03
C GLY A 439 5.76 -0.16 -13.49
N ARG A 440 5.68 -1.28 -14.23
CA ARG A 440 4.64 -1.39 -15.27
C ARG A 440 3.53 -2.30 -14.76
N ARG A 441 2.61 -1.67 -14.06
CA ARG A 441 1.32 -2.22 -13.61
C ARG A 441 0.20 -1.97 -14.64
N GLY A 442 0.56 -1.72 -15.91
CA GLY A 442 -0.35 -1.81 -17.05
C GLY A 442 -0.42 -3.26 -17.53
N GLY A 443 -1.59 -3.71 -17.96
CA GLY A 443 -1.78 -5.02 -18.56
C GLY A 443 -0.79 -5.30 -19.69
N ALA A 444 -0.60 -6.57 -20.05
CA ALA A 444 0.29 -6.97 -21.13
C ALA A 444 -0.08 -6.24 -22.43
N ASP A 445 0.93 -5.71 -23.12
CA ASP A 445 0.75 -5.04 -24.42
C ASP A 445 0.61 -6.15 -25.48
N TYR A 446 -0.64 -6.52 -25.76
CA TYR A 446 -0.96 -7.55 -26.74
C TYR A 446 -0.96 -6.98 -28.15
N LYS A 447 -0.12 -7.57 -29.00
CA LYS A 447 -0.13 -7.39 -30.46
C LYS A 447 -0.80 -8.58 -31.12
N SER A 448 -0.99 -8.56 -32.44
CA SER A 448 -1.67 -9.64 -33.14
C SER A 448 -1.16 -9.89 -34.56
N PHE A 449 -1.42 -11.10 -35.03
CA PHE A 449 -1.40 -11.50 -36.43
C PHE A 449 -2.65 -12.36 -36.74
N ASN A 450 -3.07 -12.36 -38.00
CA ASN A 450 -4.28 -13.10 -38.38
C ASN A 450 -4.02 -14.58 -38.60
N VAL A 451 -4.97 -15.41 -38.14
CA VAL A 451 -4.98 -16.86 -38.34
C VAL A 451 -6.32 -17.30 -38.93
N GLU A 452 -6.31 -18.40 -39.68
CA GLU A 452 -7.49 -19.07 -40.20
C GLU A 452 -7.55 -20.51 -39.71
N GLN A 453 -8.68 -20.93 -39.18
CA GLN A 453 -8.88 -22.27 -38.65
C GLN A 453 -8.44 -23.36 -39.63
N GLY A 454 -7.70 -24.32 -39.15
CA GLY A 454 -7.16 -25.45 -39.88
C GLY A 454 -5.87 -25.16 -40.70
N LYS A 455 -5.43 -23.90 -40.81
CA LYS A 455 -4.15 -23.58 -41.43
C LYS A 455 -2.98 -23.72 -40.46
N GLU A 456 -1.84 -24.18 -40.99
CA GLU A 456 -0.58 -24.26 -40.25
C GLU A 456 0.18 -22.92 -40.34
N TYR A 457 0.74 -22.47 -39.24
CA TYR A 457 1.58 -21.30 -39.12
C TYR A 457 2.92 -21.67 -38.53
N ASP A 458 4.01 -21.29 -39.21
CA ASP A 458 5.38 -21.43 -38.71
C ASP A 458 5.73 -20.11 -37.96
N VAL A 459 5.93 -20.19 -36.65
CA VAL A 459 6.24 -19.05 -35.79
C VAL A 459 7.67 -19.18 -35.29
N VAL A 460 8.45 -18.11 -35.50
CA VAL A 460 9.85 -18.03 -35.08
C VAL A 460 10.08 -16.73 -34.33
N ILE A 461 10.65 -16.81 -33.10
CA ILE A 461 11.11 -15.66 -32.34
C ILE A 461 12.64 -15.80 -32.19
N GLU A 462 13.37 -14.78 -32.60
CA GLU A 462 14.82 -14.69 -32.50
C GLU A 462 15.19 -13.56 -31.53
N TYR A 463 15.86 -13.88 -30.44
CA TYR A 463 16.33 -12.96 -29.41
C TYR A 463 17.84 -13.00 -29.34
N ARG A 464 18.46 -11.83 -29.16
CA ARG A 464 19.90 -11.72 -29.00
C ARG A 464 20.24 -10.68 -27.96
N ARG A 465 21.24 -11.02 -27.14
CA ARG A 465 21.83 -10.12 -26.16
C ARG A 465 23.34 -10.29 -26.06
N GLY A 466 24.06 -9.18 -26.01
CA GLY A 466 25.48 -9.15 -25.73
C GLY A 466 25.82 -9.24 -24.24
N LYS A 467 26.92 -8.62 -23.81
CA LYS A 467 27.35 -8.59 -22.39
C LYS A 467 26.46 -7.71 -21.53
N GLY A 468 26.18 -8.15 -20.29
CA GLY A 468 25.45 -7.38 -19.28
C GLY A 468 24.98 -8.21 -18.09
N GLN A 469 24.53 -7.54 -17.03
CA GLN A 469 24.22 -8.18 -15.74
C GLN A 469 22.84 -8.87 -15.68
N PHE A 470 21.94 -8.54 -16.60
CA PHE A 470 20.55 -9.02 -16.57
C PHE A 470 20.07 -9.32 -17.97
N ALA A 471 19.47 -10.50 -18.16
CA ALA A 471 18.80 -10.89 -19.40
C ALA A 471 17.37 -11.36 -19.09
N MET A 472 16.41 -11.01 -19.95
CA MET A 472 15.02 -11.42 -19.83
C MET A 472 14.39 -11.61 -21.21
N LEU A 473 13.67 -12.71 -21.36
CA LEU A 473 12.78 -12.97 -22.49
C LEU A 473 11.53 -13.67 -21.95
N ARG A 474 10.41 -12.99 -22.01
CA ARG A 474 9.12 -13.53 -21.58
C ARG A 474 8.09 -13.30 -22.67
N GLY A 475 7.13 -14.19 -22.78
CA GLY A 475 6.09 -14.01 -23.77
C GLY A 475 5.01 -15.05 -23.72
N ASP A 476 3.98 -14.80 -24.53
CA ASP A 476 2.85 -15.68 -24.70
C ASP A 476 2.30 -15.54 -26.12
N ILE A 477 1.68 -16.61 -26.62
CA ILE A 477 0.88 -16.63 -27.84
C ILE A 477 -0.47 -17.19 -27.47
N CYS A 478 -1.54 -16.42 -27.68
CA CYS A 478 -2.84 -16.72 -27.11
C CYS A 478 -4.01 -16.19 -27.96
N GLU A 479 -5.17 -16.78 -27.72
CA GLU A 479 -6.46 -16.20 -28.12
C GLU A 479 -7.04 -15.43 -26.94
N ARG A 480 -7.65 -14.27 -27.22
CA ARG A 480 -8.31 -13.47 -26.20
C ARG A 480 -9.79 -13.29 -26.55
N LYS A 481 -10.65 -13.77 -25.66
CA LYS A 481 -12.11 -13.68 -25.78
C LYS A 481 -12.66 -12.79 -24.70
N LEU A 482 -13.56 -11.86 -25.05
CA LEU A 482 -14.29 -11.09 -24.04
C LEU A 482 -14.95 -12.05 -23.07
N VAL A 483 -14.84 -11.78 -21.77
CA VAL A 483 -15.46 -12.62 -20.74
C VAL A 483 -16.97 -12.65 -20.89
N ASP A 484 -17.55 -13.85 -20.73
CA ASP A 484 -18.99 -14.09 -20.70
C ASP A 484 -19.33 -14.84 -19.43
N PHE A 485 -20.16 -14.25 -18.61
CA PHE A 485 -20.59 -14.82 -17.32
C PHE A 485 -21.91 -15.61 -17.41
N THR A 486 -22.47 -15.84 -18.61
CA THR A 486 -23.75 -16.51 -18.79
C THR A 486 -23.75 -17.93 -18.21
N GLN A 487 -22.70 -18.71 -18.47
CA GLN A 487 -22.55 -20.06 -17.92
C GLN A 487 -22.42 -20.00 -16.40
N LEU A 488 -21.55 -19.14 -15.86
CA LEU A 488 -21.36 -18.99 -14.43
C LEU A 488 -22.68 -18.60 -13.74
N ALA A 489 -23.41 -17.63 -14.28
CA ALA A 489 -24.72 -17.23 -13.76
C ALA A 489 -25.72 -18.41 -13.71
N SER A 490 -25.70 -19.28 -14.73
CA SER A 490 -26.53 -20.51 -14.74
C SER A 490 -26.11 -21.51 -13.67
N GLU A 491 -24.83 -21.68 -13.42
CA GLU A 491 -24.28 -22.60 -12.40
C GLU A 491 -24.62 -22.15 -10.97
N VAL A 492 -24.59 -20.85 -10.70
CA VAL A 492 -24.80 -20.28 -9.35
C VAL A 492 -26.26 -19.91 -9.06
N LYS A 493 -27.17 -19.98 -10.04
CA LYS A 493 -28.58 -19.56 -9.90
C LYS A 493 -29.34 -20.26 -8.74
N ASN A 494 -28.89 -21.41 -8.31
CA ASN A 494 -29.49 -22.19 -7.22
C ASN A 494 -28.65 -22.08 -5.91
N ALA A 495 -27.63 -21.25 -5.84
CA ALA A 495 -26.93 -20.97 -4.61
C ALA A 495 -27.85 -20.20 -3.64
N ASP A 496 -27.65 -20.42 -2.33
CA ASP A 496 -28.38 -19.67 -1.29
C ASP A 496 -27.88 -18.25 -1.20
N ALA A 497 -26.57 -18.02 -1.47
CA ALA A 497 -25.93 -16.71 -1.61
C ALA A 497 -24.69 -16.80 -2.52
N ILE A 498 -24.28 -15.67 -3.04
CA ILE A 498 -23.07 -15.49 -3.85
C ILE A 498 -22.12 -14.54 -3.10
N ILE A 499 -20.90 -14.97 -2.83
CA ILE A 499 -19.83 -14.13 -2.33
C ILE A 499 -18.89 -13.84 -3.50
N ILE A 500 -18.76 -12.57 -3.87
CA ILE A 500 -17.76 -12.11 -4.82
C ILE A 500 -16.58 -11.57 -4.03
N ILE A 501 -15.39 -12.17 -4.17
CA ILE A 501 -14.16 -11.68 -3.57
C ILE A 501 -13.32 -11.04 -4.67
N GLY A 502 -13.32 -9.72 -4.69
CA GLY A 502 -12.73 -8.91 -5.74
C GLY A 502 -11.99 -7.68 -5.20
N GLY A 503 -11.88 -6.66 -6.04
CA GLY A 503 -11.12 -5.45 -5.76
C GLY A 503 -9.83 -5.38 -6.58
N ILE A 504 -8.74 -5.05 -5.94
CA ILE A 504 -7.41 -4.97 -6.57
C ILE A 504 -6.38 -5.76 -5.76
N SER A 505 -5.10 -5.66 -6.11
CA SER A 505 -4.02 -6.28 -5.35
C SER A 505 -2.82 -5.34 -5.26
N ALA A 506 -1.84 -5.66 -4.42
CA ALA A 506 -0.58 -4.94 -4.32
C ALA A 506 0.24 -4.93 -5.64
N ARG A 507 -0.17 -5.73 -6.65
CA ARG A 507 0.39 -5.67 -8.01
C ARG A 507 -0.14 -4.47 -8.79
N MET A 508 -1.28 -3.88 -8.40
CA MET A 508 -1.91 -2.73 -9.05
C MET A 508 -1.65 -1.40 -8.32
N GLU A 509 -1.27 -1.47 -7.06
CA GLU A 509 -0.87 -0.32 -6.24
C GLU A 509 0.29 -0.71 -5.32
N GLY A 510 1.17 0.24 -4.96
CA GLY A 510 2.32 0.00 -4.08
C GLY A 510 3.50 0.88 -4.47
N GLU A 511 4.68 0.59 -3.94
CA GLU A 511 5.88 1.36 -4.24
C GLU A 511 6.23 1.33 -5.73
N GLY A 512 6.54 2.52 -6.28
CA GLY A 512 6.87 2.71 -7.69
C GLY A 512 5.67 2.67 -8.64
N GLY A 513 4.43 2.53 -8.16
CA GLY A 513 3.26 2.44 -9.03
C GLY A 513 1.95 2.93 -8.40
N ASP A 514 1.39 3.96 -9.02
CA ASP A 514 0.08 4.50 -8.68
C ASP A 514 -1.04 3.89 -9.52
N LYS A 515 -2.25 3.93 -9.01
CA LYS A 515 -3.44 3.61 -9.78
C LYS A 515 -3.74 4.72 -10.77
N GLN A 516 -4.15 4.35 -11.97
CA GLN A 516 -4.64 5.31 -12.98
C GLN A 516 -6.09 5.73 -12.70
N THR A 517 -6.84 4.88 -12.03
CA THR A 517 -8.25 5.07 -11.69
C THR A 517 -8.56 4.49 -10.32
N ILE A 518 -9.53 5.07 -9.63
CA ILE A 518 -10.09 4.52 -8.40
C ILE A 518 -11.32 3.66 -8.64
N GLU A 519 -11.81 3.60 -9.89
CA GLU A 519 -12.98 2.79 -10.24
C GLU A 519 -12.70 1.30 -10.03
N LEU A 520 -13.73 0.56 -9.62
CA LEU A 520 -13.68 -0.91 -9.64
C LEU A 520 -13.35 -1.39 -11.07
N PRO A 521 -12.41 -2.34 -11.27
CA PRO A 521 -12.08 -2.81 -12.62
C PRO A 521 -13.32 -3.26 -13.41
N LYS A 522 -13.40 -2.89 -14.68
CA LYS A 522 -14.60 -3.07 -15.50
C LYS A 522 -15.05 -4.52 -15.62
N VAL A 523 -14.13 -5.48 -15.70
CA VAL A 523 -14.48 -6.90 -15.71
C VAL A 523 -15.20 -7.33 -14.43
N GLN A 524 -14.83 -6.77 -13.30
CA GLN A 524 -15.47 -7.06 -12.02
C GLN A 524 -16.82 -6.33 -11.91
N GLN A 525 -16.99 -5.16 -12.52
CA GLN A 525 -18.30 -4.51 -12.65
C GLN A 525 -19.27 -5.43 -13.45
N MET A 526 -18.80 -5.98 -14.58
CA MET A 526 -19.57 -6.94 -15.38
C MET A 526 -19.92 -8.21 -14.57
N LEU A 527 -18.97 -8.71 -13.77
CA LEU A 527 -19.22 -9.87 -12.89
C LEU A 527 -20.30 -9.57 -11.86
N VAL A 528 -20.23 -8.43 -11.16
CA VAL A 528 -21.25 -8.01 -10.18
C VAL A 528 -22.61 -7.90 -10.85
N GLN A 529 -22.71 -7.29 -12.04
CA GLN A 529 -23.95 -7.16 -12.81
C GLN A 529 -24.54 -8.51 -13.17
N ALA A 530 -23.72 -9.43 -13.65
CA ALA A 530 -24.15 -10.78 -14.02
C ALA A 530 -24.65 -11.58 -12.80
N MET A 531 -23.99 -11.45 -11.65
CA MET A 531 -24.39 -12.14 -10.43
C MET A 531 -25.66 -11.54 -9.84
N HIS A 532 -25.79 -10.22 -9.83
CA HIS A 532 -27.04 -9.54 -9.42
C HIS A 532 -28.25 -9.98 -10.25
N ALA A 533 -28.06 -10.14 -11.57
CA ALA A 533 -29.11 -10.59 -12.48
C ALA A 533 -29.65 -12.02 -12.17
N THR A 534 -28.92 -12.83 -11.39
CA THR A 534 -29.40 -14.15 -10.93
C THR A 534 -30.54 -14.07 -9.90
N GLY A 535 -30.75 -12.89 -9.29
CA GLY A 535 -31.71 -12.67 -8.21
C GLY A 535 -31.30 -13.32 -6.88
N ARG A 536 -30.06 -13.78 -6.73
CA ARG A 536 -29.51 -14.31 -5.47
C ARG A 536 -28.91 -13.20 -4.63
N PRO A 537 -28.91 -13.34 -3.29
CA PRO A 537 -28.18 -12.41 -2.43
C PRO A 537 -26.68 -12.35 -2.84
N VAL A 538 -26.18 -11.14 -3.10
CA VAL A 538 -24.80 -10.90 -3.50
C VAL A 538 -24.05 -10.16 -2.38
N VAL A 539 -23.02 -10.78 -1.86
CA VAL A 539 -22.06 -10.18 -0.92
C VAL A 539 -20.78 -9.85 -1.67
N PHE A 540 -20.40 -8.58 -1.75
CA PHE A 540 -19.12 -8.19 -2.33
C PHE A 540 -18.09 -7.95 -1.22
N VAL A 541 -16.99 -8.70 -1.26
CA VAL A 541 -15.80 -8.51 -0.40
C VAL A 541 -14.74 -7.80 -1.21
N ASN A 542 -14.49 -6.55 -0.88
CA ASN A 542 -13.48 -5.74 -1.54
C ASN A 542 -12.12 -5.88 -0.86
N CYS A 543 -11.13 -6.34 -1.62
CA CYS A 543 -9.72 -6.38 -1.21
C CYS A 543 -8.98 -5.25 -1.93
N SER A 544 -8.52 -4.27 -1.18
CA SER A 544 -7.72 -3.15 -1.68
C SER A 544 -7.01 -2.45 -0.53
N GLY A 545 -5.84 -1.90 -0.76
CA GLY A 545 -5.13 -1.07 0.23
C GLY A 545 -5.56 0.41 0.21
N SER A 546 -6.51 0.76 -0.67
CA SER A 546 -6.97 2.13 -0.91
C SER A 546 -8.47 2.18 -1.19
N ALA A 547 -9.04 3.38 -1.22
CA ALA A 547 -10.43 3.59 -1.59
C ALA A 547 -10.69 3.18 -3.06
N ILE A 548 -11.79 2.46 -3.28
CA ILE A 548 -12.33 2.08 -4.58
C ILE A 548 -13.69 2.71 -4.78
N ALA A 549 -13.97 3.25 -5.96
CA ALA A 549 -15.26 3.79 -6.33
C ALA A 549 -16.17 2.67 -6.88
N PHE A 550 -17.32 2.47 -6.25
CA PHE A 550 -18.32 1.45 -6.63
C PHE A 550 -19.51 2.03 -7.37
N GLY A 551 -19.49 3.32 -7.75
CA GLY A 551 -20.64 4.02 -8.32
C GLY A 551 -21.30 3.31 -9.50
N SER A 552 -20.50 2.64 -10.35
CA SER A 552 -20.98 1.89 -11.52
C SER A 552 -21.77 0.61 -11.18
N VAL A 553 -21.64 0.10 -9.95
CA VAL A 553 -22.34 -1.12 -9.46
C VAL A 553 -23.14 -0.86 -8.19
N GLU A 554 -23.33 0.42 -7.84
CA GLU A 554 -24.12 0.80 -6.68
C GLU A 554 -25.54 0.21 -6.77
N GLY A 555 -25.99 -0.44 -5.72
CA GLY A 555 -27.28 -1.11 -5.69
C GLY A 555 -27.33 -2.52 -6.24
N GLN A 556 -26.23 -3.03 -6.81
CA GLN A 556 -26.17 -4.37 -7.43
C GLN A 556 -25.53 -5.44 -6.52
N TYR A 557 -25.34 -5.13 -5.26
CA TYR A 557 -24.97 -6.05 -4.19
C TYR A 557 -25.84 -5.77 -2.96
N ASP A 558 -26.05 -6.79 -2.13
CA ASP A 558 -26.83 -6.69 -0.90
C ASP A 558 -25.95 -6.36 0.30
N ALA A 559 -24.70 -6.77 0.27
CA ALA A 559 -23.70 -6.39 1.28
C ALA A 559 -22.37 -6.07 0.63
N LEU A 560 -21.65 -5.09 1.21
CA LEU A 560 -20.29 -4.70 0.82
C LEU A 560 -19.41 -4.68 2.07
N LEU A 561 -18.34 -5.46 2.04
CA LEU A 561 -17.34 -5.55 3.10
C LEU A 561 -15.96 -5.13 2.55
N GLN A 562 -15.34 -4.13 3.16
CA GLN A 562 -13.94 -3.76 2.92
C GLN A 562 -13.04 -4.63 3.77
N ALA A 563 -12.27 -5.50 3.14
CA ALA A 563 -11.39 -6.45 3.82
C ALA A 563 -9.91 -6.03 3.83
N TRP A 564 -9.53 -5.01 3.04
CA TRP A 564 -8.16 -4.53 2.86
C TRP A 564 -7.25 -5.64 2.27
N TYR A 565 -5.97 -5.67 2.68
CA TYR A 565 -5.04 -6.79 2.53
C TYR A 565 -4.86 -7.40 3.93
N PRO A 566 -5.63 -8.44 4.28
CA PRO A 566 -5.87 -8.78 5.68
C PRO A 566 -4.75 -9.59 6.37
N GLY A 567 -3.63 -9.88 5.67
CA GLY A 567 -2.52 -10.63 6.24
C GLY A 567 -2.83 -12.10 6.50
N GLN A 568 -1.90 -12.80 7.18
CA GLN A 568 -2.02 -14.24 7.45
C GLN A 568 -3.30 -14.64 8.20
N GLY A 569 -3.79 -13.78 9.10
CA GLY A 569 -5.05 -14.02 9.83
C GLY A 569 -6.31 -13.78 9.02
N GLY A 570 -6.19 -13.30 7.77
CA GLY A 570 -7.30 -12.80 6.95
C GLY A 570 -8.34 -13.86 6.58
N ALA A 571 -7.92 -15.07 6.28
CA ALA A 571 -8.83 -16.17 5.91
C ALA A 571 -9.82 -16.48 7.04
N LYS A 572 -9.31 -16.66 8.26
CA LYS A 572 -10.12 -16.90 9.45
C LYS A 572 -10.96 -15.69 9.82
N ALA A 573 -10.37 -14.50 9.83
CA ALA A 573 -11.04 -13.25 10.18
C ALA A 573 -12.22 -12.95 9.24
N LEU A 574 -12.06 -13.12 7.93
CA LEU A 574 -13.12 -12.91 6.96
C LEU A 574 -14.28 -13.89 7.21
N ALA A 575 -13.97 -15.17 7.43
CA ALA A 575 -14.99 -16.18 7.71
C ALA A 575 -15.76 -15.86 9.00
N GLU A 576 -15.06 -15.47 10.09
CA GLU A 576 -15.69 -15.07 11.35
C GLU A 576 -16.65 -13.87 11.17
N VAL A 577 -16.27 -12.90 10.35
CA VAL A 577 -17.16 -11.77 10.00
C VAL A 577 -18.32 -12.24 9.16
N LEU A 578 -18.12 -12.96 8.04
CA LEU A 578 -19.17 -13.37 7.13
C LEU A 578 -20.25 -14.24 7.79
N PHE A 579 -19.88 -15.10 8.74
CA PHE A 579 -20.77 -16.02 9.42
C PHE A 579 -21.17 -15.59 10.85
N GLY A 580 -20.74 -14.41 11.27
CA GLY A 580 -21.20 -13.76 12.50
C GLY A 580 -20.58 -14.28 13.80
N ASP A 581 -19.45 -14.99 13.74
CA ASP A 581 -18.64 -15.29 14.93
C ASP A 581 -17.99 -14.01 15.47
N TYR A 582 -17.75 -13.05 14.59
CA TYR A 582 -17.29 -11.71 14.94
C TYR A 582 -18.25 -10.66 14.35
N ASN A 583 -18.63 -9.68 15.17
CA ASN A 583 -19.44 -8.54 14.74
C ASN A 583 -18.52 -7.40 14.31
N PRO A 584 -18.50 -7.00 13.02
CA PRO A 584 -17.59 -5.95 12.54
C PRO A 584 -17.86 -4.61 13.24
N GLY A 585 -16.79 -3.90 13.53
CA GLY A 585 -16.79 -2.59 14.17
C GLY A 585 -15.69 -1.66 13.61
N GLY A 586 -15.06 -2.07 12.50
CA GLY A 586 -14.05 -1.28 11.81
C GLY A 586 -14.62 0.01 11.24
N LYS A 587 -13.78 1.04 11.09
CA LYS A 587 -14.12 2.35 10.55
C LYS A 587 -13.14 2.73 9.45
N LEU A 588 -13.62 3.38 8.39
CA LEU A 588 -12.78 3.80 7.27
C LEU A 588 -11.75 4.86 7.71
N PRO A 589 -10.45 4.65 7.47
CA PRO A 589 -9.41 5.65 7.75
C PRO A 589 -9.20 6.62 6.58
N VAL A 590 -9.98 6.49 5.51
CA VAL A 590 -9.92 7.32 4.30
C VAL A 590 -11.32 7.56 3.75
N THR A 591 -11.50 8.67 3.05
CA THR A 591 -12.71 8.99 2.30
C THR A 591 -12.80 8.13 1.04
N PHE A 592 -13.93 7.48 0.81
CA PHE A 592 -14.25 6.82 -0.44
C PHE A 592 -15.00 7.79 -1.35
N TYR A 593 -14.38 8.19 -2.44
CA TYR A 593 -14.96 9.09 -3.44
C TYR A 593 -15.89 8.31 -4.39
N ARG A 594 -16.84 9.00 -5.03
CA ARG A 594 -17.79 8.36 -5.95
C ARG A 594 -17.17 8.02 -7.28
N SER A 595 -16.21 8.81 -7.75
CA SER A 595 -15.56 8.64 -9.05
C SER A 595 -14.22 9.38 -9.12
N ASN A 596 -13.47 9.15 -10.21
CA ASN A 596 -12.27 9.92 -10.52
C ASN A 596 -12.51 11.42 -10.65
N ASN A 597 -13.74 11.84 -11.02
CA ASN A 597 -14.09 13.25 -11.22
C ASN A 597 -14.10 14.08 -9.93
N ASP A 598 -14.15 13.40 -8.77
CA ASP A 598 -14.08 14.06 -7.47
C ASP A 598 -12.64 14.43 -7.07
N LEU A 599 -11.65 13.90 -7.79
CA LEU A 599 -10.25 14.03 -7.42
C LEU A 599 -9.60 15.25 -8.10
N PRO A 600 -8.90 16.11 -7.33
CA PRO A 600 -8.04 17.16 -7.90
C PRO A 600 -6.87 16.58 -8.69
N ASP A 601 -6.12 17.46 -9.37
CA ASP A 601 -4.86 17.09 -10.00
C ASP A 601 -3.93 16.44 -8.98
N PHE A 602 -3.36 15.30 -9.33
CA PHE A 602 -2.52 14.53 -8.41
C PHE A 602 -1.23 15.27 -8.02
N LEU A 603 -0.74 16.17 -8.88
CA LEU A 603 0.45 17.00 -8.61
C LEU A 603 0.14 18.22 -7.72
N ASP A 604 -1.12 18.60 -7.55
CA ASP A 604 -1.50 19.68 -6.64
C ASP A 604 -1.38 19.21 -5.19
N TYR A 605 -0.38 19.73 -4.49
CA TYR A 605 -0.10 19.41 -3.09
C TYR A 605 -0.87 20.30 -2.10
N SER A 606 -1.74 21.18 -2.57
CA SER A 606 -2.71 21.82 -1.69
C SER A 606 -3.74 20.80 -1.18
N MET A 607 -4.26 21.02 0.02
CA MET A 607 -5.29 20.15 0.58
C MET A 607 -6.70 20.50 0.08
N LYS A 608 -6.82 21.49 -0.79
CA LYS A 608 -8.12 21.92 -1.32
C LYS A 608 -8.88 20.77 -1.97
N ASN A 609 -10.11 20.58 -1.53
CA ASN A 609 -11.01 19.51 -2.01
C ASN A 609 -10.44 18.08 -1.85
N ARG A 610 -9.61 17.84 -0.85
CA ARG A 610 -9.04 16.53 -0.52
C ARG A 610 -9.42 16.10 0.88
N THR A 611 -9.56 14.81 1.08
CA THR A 611 -9.87 14.19 2.36
C THR A 611 -11.16 14.73 3.00
N TYR A 612 -11.71 14.08 4.01
CA TYR A 612 -12.90 14.60 4.74
C TYR A 612 -12.70 15.99 5.32
N ARG A 613 -11.44 16.41 5.47
CA ARG A 613 -11.10 17.71 6.06
C ARG A 613 -11.42 18.89 5.14
N TYR A 614 -11.36 18.70 3.82
CA TYR A 614 -11.49 19.78 2.84
C TYR A 614 -12.40 19.42 1.64
N PHE A 615 -12.81 18.16 1.50
CA PHE A 615 -13.70 17.74 0.42
C PHE A 615 -15.10 18.30 0.63
N THR A 616 -15.60 19.06 -0.33
CA THR A 616 -16.91 19.72 -0.29
C THR A 616 -18.00 18.93 -1.02
N GLY A 617 -17.64 17.88 -1.73
CA GLY A 617 -18.59 16.98 -2.40
C GLY A 617 -19.25 15.98 -1.43
N VAL A 618 -20.03 15.07 -1.99
CA VAL A 618 -20.67 13.97 -1.26
C VAL A 618 -19.86 12.70 -1.45
N PRO A 619 -19.16 12.20 -0.42
CA PRO A 619 -18.41 10.95 -0.56
C PRO A 619 -19.35 9.77 -0.79
N GLN A 620 -18.84 8.68 -1.37
CA GLN A 620 -19.57 7.40 -1.41
C GLN A 620 -19.65 6.82 0.02
N TYR A 621 -18.51 6.75 0.71
CA TYR A 621 -18.45 6.46 2.14
C TYR A 621 -17.50 7.46 2.81
N ALA A 622 -17.94 8.02 3.92
CA ALA A 622 -17.18 9.05 4.62
C ALA A 622 -16.04 8.46 5.45
N PHE A 623 -15.02 9.26 5.72
CA PHE A 623 -14.04 8.95 6.76
C PHE A 623 -14.74 8.62 8.09
N GLY A 624 -14.26 7.58 8.76
CA GLY A 624 -14.83 7.12 10.03
C GLY A 624 -16.12 6.32 9.91
N TYR A 625 -16.66 6.12 8.69
CA TYR A 625 -17.86 5.32 8.46
C TYR A 625 -17.60 3.82 8.61
N GLY A 626 -18.59 3.08 9.08
CA GLY A 626 -18.61 1.63 9.17
C GLY A 626 -19.82 1.16 9.95
N LEU A 627 -20.47 0.10 9.45
CA LEU A 627 -21.65 -0.53 10.04
C LEU A 627 -21.25 -1.67 10.99
N SER A 628 -22.26 -2.18 11.70
CA SER A 628 -22.17 -3.33 12.59
C SER A 628 -23.41 -4.22 12.39
N TYR A 629 -23.38 -5.47 12.84
CA TYR A 629 -24.57 -6.35 12.91
C TYR A 629 -25.50 -5.99 14.06
N THR A 630 -25.18 -4.94 14.81
CA THR A 630 -26.04 -4.33 15.83
C THR A 630 -26.16 -2.84 15.55
N THR A 631 -26.99 -2.15 16.31
CA THR A 631 -27.19 -0.71 16.18
C THR A 631 -26.80 0.00 17.45
N PHE A 632 -26.32 1.25 17.31
CA PHE A 632 -25.91 2.07 18.43
C PHE A 632 -26.60 3.43 18.40
N SER A 633 -26.88 3.96 19.58
CA SER A 633 -27.35 5.34 19.76
C SER A 633 -26.26 6.15 20.47
N VAL A 634 -25.79 7.19 19.82
CA VAL A 634 -24.88 8.18 20.43
C VAL A 634 -25.74 9.26 21.07
N GLY A 635 -25.78 9.30 22.39
CA GLY A 635 -26.62 10.22 23.14
C GLY A 635 -26.00 11.61 23.30
N LYS A 636 -26.72 12.50 23.99
CA LYS A 636 -26.28 13.87 24.19
C LYS A 636 -25.05 13.99 25.07
N GLY A 637 -23.95 14.45 24.48
CA GLY A 637 -22.67 14.69 25.15
C GLY A 637 -22.69 15.87 26.10
N LYS A 638 -21.84 15.79 27.12
CA LYS A 638 -21.60 16.88 28.10
C LYS A 638 -20.12 17.24 28.11
N MET A 639 -19.82 18.53 28.18
CA MET A 639 -18.46 19.05 28.35
C MET A 639 -18.22 19.44 29.82
N SER A 640 -16.99 19.20 30.32
CA SER A 640 -16.57 19.67 31.64
C SER A 640 -16.42 21.19 31.72
N ALA A 641 -16.09 21.84 30.62
CA ALA A 641 -16.01 23.29 30.46
C ALA A 641 -16.49 23.70 29.07
N LYS A 642 -17.09 24.89 28.95
CA LYS A 642 -17.56 25.50 27.68
C LYS A 642 -16.57 26.53 27.12
N SER A 643 -15.54 26.88 27.89
CA SER A 643 -14.46 27.75 27.44
C SER A 643 -13.18 27.46 28.19
N ALA A 644 -12.05 27.82 27.55
CA ALA A 644 -10.72 27.79 28.16
C ALA A 644 -10.01 29.13 27.93
N LYS A 645 -9.04 29.47 28.79
CA LYS A 645 -8.08 30.54 28.53
C LYS A 645 -6.93 29.99 27.70
N MET A 646 -6.47 30.81 26.74
CA MET A 646 -5.29 30.47 25.92
C MET A 646 -4.05 30.27 26.80
N GLY A 647 -3.25 29.28 26.51
CA GLY A 647 -2.00 28.97 27.20
C GLY A 647 -1.79 27.47 27.38
N LYS A 648 -0.56 27.07 27.74
CA LYS A 648 -0.26 25.68 28.10
C LYS A 648 -0.92 25.37 29.45
N SER A 649 -1.65 24.29 29.52
CA SER A 649 -2.30 23.80 30.73
C SER A 649 -1.92 22.32 30.94
N ASN A 650 -1.64 21.93 32.18
CA ASN A 650 -1.47 20.54 32.55
C ASN A 650 -2.80 19.76 32.61
N LYS A 651 -3.91 20.44 32.35
CA LYS A 651 -5.27 19.84 32.30
C LYS A 651 -5.87 20.07 30.93
N PRO A 652 -6.70 19.13 30.45
CA PRO A 652 -7.48 19.34 29.22
C PRO A 652 -8.29 20.63 29.28
N TYR A 653 -8.47 21.29 28.14
CA TYR A 653 -9.34 22.44 28.00
C TYR A 653 -10.81 22.06 28.24
N THR A 654 -11.18 20.88 27.83
CA THR A 654 -12.49 20.28 28.16
C THR A 654 -12.41 18.75 28.04
N VAL A 655 -13.28 18.06 28.77
CA VAL A 655 -13.49 16.62 28.67
C VAL A 655 -14.94 16.38 28.24
N LEU A 656 -15.10 15.68 27.13
CA LEU A 656 -16.41 15.24 26.66
C LEU A 656 -16.77 13.92 27.32
N THR A 657 -18.01 13.82 27.80
CA THR A 657 -18.62 12.59 28.27
C THR A 657 -19.86 12.31 27.42
N ILE A 658 -19.83 11.26 26.62
CA ILE A 658 -20.84 10.94 25.60
C ILE A 658 -21.42 9.56 25.92
N PRO A 659 -22.73 9.44 26.26
CA PRO A 659 -23.34 8.13 26.46
C PRO A 659 -23.55 7.44 25.13
N VAL A 660 -23.20 6.15 25.06
CA VAL A 660 -23.41 5.30 23.89
C VAL A 660 -24.18 4.07 24.33
N THR A 661 -25.28 3.77 23.65
CA THR A 661 -26.14 2.63 23.97
C THR A 661 -26.18 1.67 22.78
N ASN A 662 -25.97 0.39 23.03
CA ASN A 662 -26.26 -0.65 22.03
C ASN A 662 -27.77 -0.88 22.02
N THR A 663 -28.44 -0.48 20.92
CA THR A 663 -29.90 -0.58 20.75
C THR A 663 -30.34 -1.83 20.01
N GLY A 664 -29.39 -2.63 19.55
CA GLY A 664 -29.67 -3.88 18.84
C GLY A 664 -29.62 -5.11 19.75
N THR A 665 -29.50 -6.30 19.12
CA THR A 665 -29.66 -7.60 19.77
C THR A 665 -28.36 -8.39 19.95
N ARG A 666 -27.23 -7.87 19.45
CA ARG A 666 -25.90 -8.51 19.53
C ARG A 666 -24.93 -7.61 20.27
N GLU A 667 -23.95 -8.20 20.95
CA GLU A 667 -22.78 -7.48 21.43
C GLU A 667 -22.04 -6.92 20.22
N GLY A 668 -21.55 -5.67 20.34
CA GLY A 668 -20.80 -5.04 19.26
C GLY A 668 -19.96 -3.89 19.75
N THR A 669 -19.08 -3.43 18.87
CA THR A 669 -18.13 -2.36 19.16
C THR A 669 -18.45 -1.12 18.32
N GLU A 670 -18.55 0.04 18.98
CA GLU A 670 -18.69 1.33 18.33
C GLU A 670 -17.51 2.23 18.64
N THR A 671 -17.09 3.03 17.65
CA THR A 671 -16.03 4.03 17.82
C THR A 671 -16.62 5.43 17.75
N VAL A 672 -16.70 6.07 18.90
CA VAL A 672 -17.10 7.49 18.99
C VAL A 672 -15.93 8.37 18.55
N GLN A 673 -16.21 9.31 17.67
CA GLN A 673 -15.24 10.22 17.06
C GLN A 673 -15.57 11.66 17.46
N VAL A 674 -14.55 12.46 17.75
CA VAL A 674 -14.69 13.85 18.14
C VAL A 674 -13.87 14.72 17.20
N TYR A 675 -14.53 15.65 16.56
CA TYR A 675 -13.93 16.60 15.62
C TYR A 675 -14.01 18.02 16.17
N VAL A 676 -13.05 18.85 15.78
CA VAL A 676 -13.04 20.29 16.10
C VAL A 676 -13.09 21.08 14.81
N LYS A 677 -13.95 22.11 14.79
CA LYS A 677 -14.10 23.08 13.72
C LYS A 677 -13.92 24.49 14.30
N ARG A 678 -13.03 25.29 13.72
CA ARG A 678 -12.86 26.71 14.04
C ARG A 678 -13.80 27.54 13.17
N LEU A 679 -14.58 28.43 13.78
CA LEU A 679 -15.45 29.33 13.04
C LEU A 679 -14.75 30.63 12.68
N GLY A 680 -15.09 31.16 11.50
CA GLY A 680 -14.55 32.46 11.02
C GLY A 680 -13.15 32.37 10.40
N ASP A 681 -12.62 31.15 10.16
CA ASP A 681 -11.36 30.92 9.46
C ASP A 681 -11.62 30.13 8.14
N ALA A 682 -11.66 30.87 7.03
CA ALA A 682 -11.99 30.29 5.70
C ALA A 682 -10.92 29.30 5.20
N GLY A 683 -9.70 29.38 5.70
CA GLY A 683 -8.60 28.46 5.33
C GLY A 683 -8.52 27.23 6.24
N ALA A 684 -9.28 27.19 7.33
CA ALA A 684 -9.29 26.04 8.24
C ALA A 684 -10.01 24.84 7.62
N PRO A 685 -9.68 23.60 8.04
CA PRO A 685 -10.43 22.43 7.63
C PRO A 685 -11.92 22.54 8.00
N ILE A 686 -12.79 21.94 7.20
CA ILE A 686 -14.24 21.84 7.46
C ILE A 686 -14.47 21.27 8.86
N LYS A 687 -13.68 20.29 9.25
CA LYS A 687 -13.54 19.70 10.59
C LYS A 687 -12.26 18.86 10.64
N ALA A 688 -11.70 18.65 11.83
CA ALA A 688 -10.50 17.81 12.03
C ALA A 688 -10.70 16.88 13.23
N LEU A 689 -10.40 15.61 13.08
CA LEU A 689 -10.42 14.63 14.17
C LEU A 689 -9.44 15.05 15.28
N LYS A 690 -9.91 15.03 16.53
CA LYS A 690 -9.12 15.41 17.71
C LYS A 690 -9.26 14.43 18.87
N GLY A 691 -10.07 13.39 18.69
CA GLY A 691 -10.23 12.35 19.69
C GLY A 691 -11.15 11.24 19.19
N PHE A 692 -10.92 10.03 19.69
CA PHE A 692 -11.84 8.90 19.47
C PHE A 692 -11.74 7.92 20.63
N GLN A 693 -12.81 7.14 20.82
CA GLN A 693 -12.82 6.07 21.80
C GLN A 693 -13.67 4.89 21.33
N LYS A 694 -13.10 3.69 21.39
CA LYS A 694 -13.73 2.43 21.03
C LYS A 694 -14.42 1.85 22.28
N LEU A 695 -15.69 1.44 22.15
CA LEU A 695 -16.52 0.90 23.24
C LEU A 695 -17.19 -0.40 22.76
N THR A 696 -16.98 -1.50 23.49
CA THR A 696 -17.72 -2.74 23.29
C THR A 696 -18.91 -2.78 24.24
N LEU A 697 -20.12 -2.99 23.74
CA LEU A 697 -21.38 -2.96 24.48
C LEU A 697 -22.24 -4.19 24.22
N LYS A 698 -22.79 -4.74 25.28
CA LYS A 698 -23.82 -5.79 25.21
C LYS A 698 -25.16 -5.18 24.78
N PRO A 699 -26.11 -5.98 24.27
CA PRO A 699 -27.46 -5.53 23.99
C PRO A 699 -28.09 -4.78 25.15
N GLY A 700 -28.60 -3.57 24.90
CA GLY A 700 -29.19 -2.69 25.91
C GLY A 700 -28.19 -1.99 26.84
N GLU A 701 -26.88 -2.29 26.76
CA GLU A 701 -25.88 -1.65 27.61
C GLU A 701 -25.58 -0.22 27.16
N THR A 702 -25.42 0.66 28.15
CA THR A 702 -24.95 2.03 27.94
C THR A 702 -23.60 2.23 28.60
N LYS A 703 -22.58 2.65 27.84
CA LYS A 703 -21.27 3.10 28.33
C LYS A 703 -21.04 4.56 28.01
N LYS A 704 -20.08 5.17 28.68
CA LYS A 704 -19.69 6.56 28.42
C LYS A 704 -18.37 6.59 27.70
N ALA A 705 -18.31 7.20 26.52
CA ALA A 705 -17.05 7.66 25.95
C ALA A 705 -16.59 8.91 26.71
N VAL A 706 -15.33 8.92 27.14
CA VAL A 706 -14.70 10.03 27.87
C VAL A 706 -13.47 10.47 27.09
N ILE A 707 -13.58 11.61 26.41
CA ILE A 707 -12.57 12.11 25.49
C ILE A 707 -12.09 13.48 25.95
N ALA A 708 -10.81 13.57 26.25
CA ALA A 708 -10.13 14.81 26.62
C ALA A 708 -9.70 15.57 25.38
N LEU A 709 -9.95 16.87 25.35
CA LEU A 709 -9.43 17.80 24.36
C LEU A 709 -8.46 18.76 25.04
N ASP A 710 -7.18 18.54 24.78
CA ASP A 710 -6.09 19.37 25.25
C ASP A 710 -5.94 20.65 24.40
N ALA A 711 -5.01 21.52 24.76
CA ALA A 711 -4.70 22.73 24.02
C ALA A 711 -4.38 22.43 22.53
N GLU A 712 -3.66 21.32 22.25
CA GLU A 712 -3.30 20.87 20.90
C GLU A 712 -4.54 20.64 19.98
N ALA A 713 -5.70 20.34 20.54
CA ALA A 713 -6.93 20.18 19.77
C ALA A 713 -7.40 21.50 19.12
N PHE A 714 -6.94 22.65 19.63
CA PHE A 714 -7.30 24.00 19.22
C PHE A 714 -6.14 24.76 18.56
N GLU A 715 -5.07 24.04 18.20
CA GLU A 715 -3.94 24.59 17.46
C GLU A 715 -4.26 24.68 15.97
N TYR A 716 -3.92 25.84 15.39
CA TYR A 716 -3.97 26.13 13.95
C TYR A 716 -2.70 26.88 13.56
N TYR A 717 -2.37 26.89 12.27
CA TYR A 717 -1.20 27.59 11.78
C TYR A 717 -1.21 29.09 12.12
N ASP A 718 -0.11 29.56 12.62
CA ASP A 718 0.15 30.97 12.95
C ASP A 718 1.30 31.51 12.10
N GLU A 719 0.97 32.41 11.17
CA GLU A 719 1.93 33.03 10.24
C GLU A 719 3.02 33.84 10.95
N MET A 720 2.75 34.38 12.16
CA MET A 720 3.71 35.21 12.86
C MET A 720 4.88 34.43 13.46
N ILE A 721 4.65 33.17 13.80
CA ILE A 721 5.66 32.29 14.40
C ILE A 721 6.08 31.13 13.52
N ASP A 722 5.45 31.04 12.33
CA ASP A 722 5.59 29.93 11.38
C ASP A 722 5.51 28.56 12.10
N GLU A 723 4.43 28.35 12.86
CA GLU A 723 4.16 27.11 13.60
C GLU A 723 2.68 27.00 14.01
N LEU A 724 2.29 25.82 14.53
CA LEU A 724 0.98 25.66 15.15
C LEU A 724 0.91 26.36 16.50
N ALA A 725 -0.17 27.12 16.72
CA ALA A 725 -0.47 27.73 17.98
C ALA A 725 -1.95 27.64 18.32
N VAL A 726 -2.26 27.64 19.62
CA VAL A 726 -3.66 27.77 20.07
C VAL A 726 -4.20 29.12 19.64
N LYS A 727 -5.31 29.11 18.91
CA LYS A 727 -5.94 30.34 18.43
C LYS A 727 -7.17 30.71 19.29
N PRO A 728 -7.31 31.97 19.73
CA PRO A 728 -8.56 32.43 20.35
C PRO A 728 -9.68 32.40 19.30
N GLY A 729 -10.91 32.18 19.76
CA GLY A 729 -12.07 32.20 18.88
C GLY A 729 -13.18 31.27 19.32
N ILE A 730 -14.19 31.15 18.45
CA ILE A 730 -15.34 30.29 18.63
C ILE A 730 -15.12 28.99 17.85
N TYR A 731 -15.40 27.89 18.52
CA TYR A 731 -15.23 26.54 17.98
C TYR A 731 -16.54 25.76 18.08
N GLN A 732 -16.69 24.81 17.17
CA GLN A 732 -17.67 23.76 17.28
C GLN A 732 -16.91 22.44 17.57
N ILE A 733 -17.36 21.74 18.60
CA ILE A 733 -16.94 20.36 18.88
C ILE A 733 -18.05 19.46 18.37
N LEU A 734 -17.74 18.67 17.34
CA LEU A 734 -18.66 17.75 16.69
C LEU A 734 -18.32 16.34 17.15
N TYR A 735 -19.34 15.50 17.41
CA TYR A 735 -19.09 14.13 17.86
C TYR A 735 -20.16 13.18 17.32
N GLY A 736 -19.77 11.97 17.00
CA GLY A 736 -20.62 10.93 16.40
C GLY A 736 -19.84 9.70 16.07
N ASN A 737 -20.31 8.93 15.08
CA ASN A 737 -19.72 7.66 14.65
C ASN A 737 -19.16 7.69 13.23
N SER A 738 -19.22 8.80 12.54
CA SER A 738 -18.53 9.06 11.27
C SER A 738 -18.29 10.57 11.08
N SER A 739 -17.61 10.95 9.99
CA SER A 739 -17.40 12.35 9.64
C SER A 739 -18.58 12.99 8.87
N LEU A 740 -19.65 12.24 8.56
CA LEU A 740 -20.85 12.80 7.93
C LEU A 740 -21.55 13.78 8.87
N ASP A 741 -21.96 14.91 8.35
CA ASP A 741 -22.67 15.94 9.17
C ASP A 741 -23.97 15.42 9.77
N SER A 742 -24.68 14.50 9.07
CA SER A 742 -25.88 13.82 9.57
C SER A 742 -25.64 12.95 10.80
N ASP A 743 -24.43 12.46 10.98
CA ASP A 743 -24.04 11.54 12.06
C ASP A 743 -23.46 12.28 13.27
N LEU A 744 -23.34 13.61 13.18
CA LEU A 744 -22.65 14.45 14.16
C LEU A 744 -23.60 15.31 14.98
N GLN A 745 -23.40 15.31 16.28
CA GLN A 745 -23.96 16.29 17.21
C GLN A 745 -22.94 17.39 17.47
N VAL A 746 -23.40 18.60 17.79
CA VAL A 746 -22.58 19.81 17.88
C VAL A 746 -22.65 20.44 19.25
N LEU A 747 -21.52 20.84 19.80
CA LEU A 747 -21.38 21.64 21.03
C LEU A 747 -20.51 22.86 20.75
N GLY A 748 -20.92 24.03 21.26
CA GLY A 748 -20.14 25.26 21.16
C GLY A 748 -19.04 25.33 22.22
N PHE A 749 -17.85 25.80 21.84
CA PHE A 749 -16.70 26.01 22.72
C PHE A 749 -15.97 27.31 22.40
N THR A 750 -15.40 27.98 23.39
CA THR A 750 -14.69 29.26 23.20
C THR A 750 -13.30 29.19 23.82
N VAL A 751 -12.27 29.53 23.04
CA VAL A 751 -10.90 29.80 23.52
C VAL A 751 -10.77 31.33 23.67
N LYS A 752 -10.41 31.80 24.86
CA LYS A 752 -10.30 33.23 25.22
C LYS A 752 -8.86 33.66 25.36
#